data_fce450166d4392df46d9b9006ecf2574
#
_entry.id   fce450166d4392df46d9b9006ecf2574
#
_cell.length_a   1.000
_cell.length_b   1.000
_cell.length_c   1.000
_cell.angle_alpha   90.00
_cell.angle_beta   90.00
_cell.angle_gamma   90.00
#
_symmetry.space_group_name_H-M   'P 1'
#
loop_
_entity.id
_entity.type
_entity.pdbx_description
1 polymer ?
#
loop_
_entity_poly.entity_id
_entity_poly.type
_entity_poly.pdbx_seq_one_letter_code
_entity_poly.pdbx_strand_id
1 'polypeptide(L)'
;MTEKFEETIQKATQVLYDGRLKEAIDLLRPIYDGHPSLVGYDDLDRIGKDYAMMRDYMLQGYADPQRNQLYDRLLHDLYRVVANLMVSWRCKNVEVYATAFRTDNHLNRSHDFIKTTLERFLADGTMVEPASSETDEATKERYTRHQTFMERLFSALFISLQWTEADQTFFESLLLSPLIDPNDALLIISGVTLATMNVYDERKWLMLANIYTRATSEPLRQRALTGWALTSHPETAFFKSQQEAFVRLAADEQTRTELLELQKQVFFCMNAEKDNVTIHKEILPDMIKGSNLRMGRFGIEEKPNDELNDILHPNADEEAMERVEKSIDRMREMEKKGVDIYFGGFSVMKSFPFYRMLSNWFAPFSIHHPGIAQAQREIGNSKMIHGLLGRSPMCDSDKYSLVLALGEIIDRIPANLRDAMRAAGEFGDLPQADKEELASPTYVRRLYLQNLYRFFRLWPMRSQIEGCFTDQKSDKAFFFCSTLFEHQDFMVSKLQLGSFLLRRGMYDRLRFLLETMEGKEEGGKLDFLRGCLYLHDGQNQGALDIFSRLLANGRQSLSLLKATAKAAMATGDYLLAYNCLSKLQELEPNNFRTRLNTCLAALNAGKVKETLNTLYELYYNHPDDLTVQRVLAWTLLNGDNPQKALPIYEKLLAGKPVDEDYINAGYARWIAGDVAGAHETFGRYPNTPHIMDEFEKDRELLQRNGISHTDLTLMADAVREGQ
;
A
#
# COMPACT_ATOMS: atom_id res chain seq x y z
N MET A 1 24.13 4.99 -27.88
CA MET A 1 24.89 3.69 -27.82
C MET A 1 24.39 2.86 -26.64
N THR A 2 24.20 3.47 -25.48
CA THR A 2 23.69 2.84 -24.25
C THR A 2 22.31 2.21 -24.42
N GLU A 3 21.36 2.95 -24.95
CA GLU A 3 19.98 2.51 -25.18
C GLU A 3 19.90 1.32 -26.16
N LYS A 4 20.66 1.37 -27.23
CA LYS A 4 20.73 0.26 -28.22
C LYS A 4 21.35 -1.02 -27.63
N PHE A 5 22.25 -0.93 -26.67
CA PHE A 5 22.83 -2.10 -26.00
C PHE A 5 21.79 -2.76 -25.11
N GLU A 6 21.10 -2.00 -24.24
CA GLU A 6 20.05 -2.52 -23.36
C GLU A 6 18.90 -3.15 -24.14
N GLU A 7 18.44 -2.49 -25.20
CA GLU A 7 17.41 -3.06 -26.11
C GLU A 7 17.85 -4.41 -26.71
N THR A 8 19.12 -4.52 -27.15
CA THR A 8 19.64 -5.78 -27.73
C THR A 8 19.66 -6.88 -26.67
N ILE A 9 20.11 -6.58 -25.44
CA ILE A 9 20.14 -7.53 -24.33
C ILE A 9 18.72 -7.96 -23.94
N GLN A 10 17.78 -7.03 -23.82
CA GLN A 10 16.37 -7.35 -23.53
C GLN A 10 15.77 -8.25 -24.60
N LYS A 11 16.03 -7.94 -25.88
CA LYS A 11 15.56 -8.77 -26.99
C LYS A 11 16.19 -10.17 -26.96
N ALA A 12 17.47 -10.28 -26.69
CA ALA A 12 18.16 -11.56 -26.57
C ALA A 12 17.59 -12.39 -25.41
N THR A 13 17.28 -11.75 -24.27
CA THR A 13 16.67 -12.37 -23.11
C THR A 13 15.25 -12.90 -23.44
N GLN A 14 14.43 -12.09 -24.11
CA GLN A 14 13.09 -12.53 -24.51
C GLN A 14 13.14 -13.72 -25.48
N VAL A 15 14.04 -13.69 -26.45
CA VAL A 15 14.26 -14.79 -27.39
C VAL A 15 14.71 -16.08 -26.69
N LEU A 16 15.47 -15.96 -25.58
CA LEU A 16 15.85 -17.11 -24.74
C LEU A 16 14.64 -17.71 -24.02
N TYR A 17 13.74 -16.88 -23.49
CA TYR A 17 12.50 -17.35 -22.86
C TYR A 17 11.59 -18.09 -23.86
N ASP A 18 11.61 -17.67 -25.12
CA ASP A 18 10.91 -18.35 -26.21
C ASP A 18 11.61 -19.68 -26.66
N GLY A 19 12.74 -20.02 -26.04
CA GLY A 19 13.50 -21.23 -26.38
C GLY A 19 14.31 -21.15 -27.67
N ARG A 20 14.55 -19.96 -28.24
CA ARG A 20 15.21 -19.76 -29.54
C ARG A 20 16.71 -19.46 -29.40
N LEU A 21 17.48 -20.50 -29.01
CA LEU A 21 18.91 -20.37 -28.66
C LEU A 21 19.76 -19.76 -29.78
N LYS A 22 19.60 -20.22 -31.03
CA LYS A 22 20.40 -19.73 -32.18
C LYS A 22 20.20 -18.23 -32.42
N GLU A 23 18.95 -17.77 -32.38
CA GLU A 23 18.62 -16.37 -32.60
C GLU A 23 19.23 -15.47 -31.49
N ALA A 24 19.20 -15.95 -30.24
CA ALA A 24 19.84 -15.23 -29.12
C ALA A 24 21.36 -15.13 -29.30
N ILE A 25 22.02 -16.22 -29.71
CA ILE A 25 23.46 -16.21 -30.03
C ILE A 25 23.76 -15.16 -31.13
N ASP A 26 22.97 -15.15 -32.20
CA ASP A 26 23.16 -14.23 -33.33
C ASP A 26 22.94 -12.75 -32.96
N LEU A 27 22.04 -12.47 -32.04
CA LEU A 27 21.83 -11.13 -31.47
C LEU A 27 23.01 -10.66 -30.62
N LEU A 28 23.67 -11.56 -29.89
CA LEU A 28 24.76 -11.24 -28.99
C LEU A 28 26.11 -11.16 -29.70
N ARG A 29 26.34 -11.94 -30.76
CA ARG A 29 27.62 -12.03 -31.48
C ARG A 29 28.19 -10.67 -31.89
N PRO A 30 27.40 -9.73 -32.49
CA PRO A 30 27.93 -8.43 -32.87
C PRO A 30 28.44 -7.58 -31.70
N ILE A 31 27.90 -7.78 -30.48
CA ILE A 31 28.34 -7.09 -29.26
C ILE A 31 29.75 -7.57 -28.88
N TYR A 32 29.96 -8.88 -28.95
CA TYR A 32 31.22 -9.52 -28.57
C TYR A 32 32.32 -9.40 -29.64
N ASP A 33 31.97 -9.46 -30.93
CA ASP A 33 32.94 -9.33 -32.06
C ASP A 33 33.64 -7.97 -32.01
N GLY A 34 32.99 -6.93 -31.55
CA GLY A 34 33.57 -5.62 -31.32
C GLY A 34 34.40 -5.49 -30.03
N HIS A 35 34.21 -6.41 -29.07
CA HIS A 35 34.76 -6.30 -27.72
C HIS A 35 35.03 -7.67 -27.09
N PRO A 36 36.08 -8.40 -27.53
CA PRO A 36 36.35 -9.76 -27.04
C PRO A 36 36.79 -9.81 -25.55
N SER A 37 37.07 -8.69 -24.93
CA SER A 37 37.38 -8.59 -23.48
C SER A 37 36.13 -8.52 -22.59
N LEU A 38 34.95 -8.58 -23.16
CA LEU A 38 33.71 -8.60 -22.36
C LEU A 38 33.53 -9.94 -21.64
N VAL A 39 32.95 -9.87 -20.45
CA VAL A 39 32.64 -11.05 -19.64
C VAL A 39 31.71 -12.00 -20.43
N GLY A 40 32.08 -13.29 -20.50
CA GLY A 40 31.27 -14.32 -21.17
C GLY A 40 31.60 -14.52 -22.66
N TYR A 41 32.64 -13.91 -23.23
CA TYR A 41 33.05 -14.13 -24.64
C TYR A 41 33.33 -15.60 -24.92
N ASP A 42 34.21 -16.26 -24.12
CA ASP A 42 34.57 -17.65 -24.28
C ASP A 42 33.37 -18.60 -24.07
N ASP A 43 32.45 -18.24 -23.14
CA ASP A 43 31.25 -19.00 -22.89
C ASP A 43 30.27 -18.93 -24.08
N LEU A 44 30.09 -17.75 -24.68
CA LEU A 44 29.26 -17.59 -25.88
C LEU A 44 29.80 -18.44 -27.05
N ASP A 45 31.14 -18.43 -27.24
CA ASP A 45 31.77 -19.22 -28.30
C ASP A 45 31.62 -20.73 -28.05
N ARG A 46 31.83 -21.18 -26.80
CA ARG A 46 31.58 -22.57 -26.39
C ARG A 46 30.15 -22.99 -26.64
N ILE A 47 29.15 -22.21 -26.15
CA ILE A 47 27.72 -22.48 -26.35
C ILE A 47 27.37 -22.55 -27.83
N GLY A 48 27.92 -21.63 -28.63
CA GLY A 48 27.72 -21.64 -30.09
C GLY A 48 28.26 -22.91 -30.77
N LYS A 49 29.42 -23.41 -30.34
CA LYS A 49 30.01 -24.67 -30.85
C LYS A 49 29.22 -25.87 -30.41
N ASP A 50 28.80 -25.93 -29.13
CA ASP A 50 27.98 -27.05 -28.60
C ASP A 50 26.63 -27.14 -29.30
N TYR A 51 25.99 -25.99 -29.55
CA TYR A 51 24.77 -25.92 -30.35
C TYR A 51 24.97 -26.43 -31.78
N ALA A 52 26.04 -25.99 -32.46
CA ALA A 52 26.34 -26.41 -33.82
C ALA A 52 26.56 -27.92 -33.90
N MET A 53 27.34 -28.47 -32.96
CA MET A 53 27.59 -29.90 -32.85
C MET A 53 26.27 -30.67 -32.64
N MET A 54 25.42 -30.27 -31.72
CA MET A 54 24.12 -30.88 -31.45
C MET A 54 23.20 -30.86 -32.67
N ARG A 55 23.16 -29.74 -33.40
CA ARG A 55 22.43 -29.58 -34.65
C ARG A 55 22.93 -30.58 -35.73
N ASP A 56 24.26 -30.65 -35.90
CA ASP A 56 24.87 -31.49 -36.92
C ASP A 56 24.66 -32.99 -36.62
N TYR A 57 24.71 -33.42 -35.35
CA TYR A 57 24.33 -34.78 -34.95
C TYR A 57 22.86 -35.10 -35.26
N MET A 58 21.96 -34.12 -35.00
CA MET A 58 20.56 -34.29 -35.35
C MET A 58 20.34 -34.48 -36.86
N LEU A 59 21.02 -33.67 -37.69
CA LEU A 59 20.93 -33.73 -39.13
C LEU A 59 21.48 -35.05 -39.71
N GLN A 60 22.45 -35.68 -39.04
CA GLN A 60 22.98 -36.99 -39.36
C GLN A 60 22.06 -38.16 -38.94
N GLY A 61 20.92 -37.84 -38.28
CA GLY A 61 19.94 -38.84 -37.89
C GLY A 61 20.24 -39.57 -36.57
N TYR A 62 21.23 -39.15 -35.80
CA TYR A 62 21.53 -39.74 -34.49
C TYR A 62 20.41 -39.48 -33.48
N ALA A 63 19.91 -40.54 -32.86
CA ALA A 63 18.98 -40.45 -31.75
C ALA A 63 19.75 -40.11 -30.47
N ASP A 64 19.38 -39.01 -29.84
CA ASP A 64 19.94 -38.59 -28.54
C ASP A 64 18.82 -38.34 -27.51
N PRO A 65 18.65 -39.25 -26.52
CA PRO A 65 17.64 -39.12 -25.49
C PRO A 65 17.84 -37.92 -24.59
N GLN A 66 19.05 -37.39 -24.50
CA GLN A 66 19.42 -36.25 -23.64
C GLN A 66 19.37 -34.90 -24.38
N ARG A 67 19.05 -34.88 -25.68
CA ARG A 67 19.08 -33.67 -26.51
C ARG A 67 18.27 -32.53 -25.91
N ASN A 68 17.07 -32.80 -25.40
CA ASN A 68 16.25 -31.76 -24.78
C ASN A 68 16.90 -31.17 -23.51
N GLN A 69 17.47 -32.03 -22.66
CA GLN A 69 18.16 -31.61 -21.46
C GLN A 69 19.42 -30.78 -21.77
N LEU A 70 20.17 -31.17 -22.81
CA LEU A 70 21.34 -30.41 -23.26
C LEU A 70 20.91 -29.06 -23.85
N TYR A 71 19.85 -29.02 -24.62
CA TYR A 71 19.30 -27.77 -25.15
C TYR A 71 18.86 -26.83 -24.07
N ASP A 72 18.09 -27.30 -23.07
CA ASP A 72 17.67 -26.52 -21.90
C ASP A 72 18.91 -25.99 -21.14
N ARG A 73 19.95 -26.81 -20.95
CA ARG A 73 21.18 -26.38 -20.32
C ARG A 73 21.86 -25.25 -21.08
N LEU A 74 21.97 -25.36 -22.41
CA LEU A 74 22.58 -24.29 -23.23
C LEU A 74 21.77 -23.00 -23.18
N LEU A 75 20.42 -23.07 -23.09
CA LEU A 75 19.58 -21.89 -22.88
C LEU A 75 19.89 -21.20 -21.55
N HIS A 76 20.00 -21.97 -20.48
CA HIS A 76 20.33 -21.43 -19.15
C HIS A 76 21.76 -20.90 -19.08
N ASP A 77 22.74 -21.59 -19.69
CA ASP A 77 24.13 -21.13 -19.78
C ASP A 77 24.18 -19.79 -20.54
N LEU A 78 23.45 -19.65 -21.65
CA LEU A 78 23.41 -18.40 -22.39
C LEU A 78 22.69 -17.29 -21.62
N TYR A 79 21.62 -17.60 -20.88
CA TYR A 79 20.99 -16.64 -19.97
C TYR A 79 21.99 -16.09 -18.93
N ARG A 80 22.83 -16.96 -18.33
CA ARG A 80 23.87 -16.54 -17.39
C ARG A 80 24.88 -15.61 -18.04
N VAL A 81 25.27 -15.87 -19.30
CA VAL A 81 26.16 -14.99 -20.08
C VAL A 81 25.51 -13.61 -20.27
N VAL A 82 24.27 -13.57 -20.67
CA VAL A 82 23.48 -12.32 -20.88
C VAL A 82 23.35 -11.54 -19.59
N ALA A 83 22.99 -12.18 -18.50
CA ALA A 83 22.83 -11.56 -17.18
C ALA A 83 24.17 -11.00 -16.65
N ASN A 84 25.26 -11.77 -16.79
CA ASN A 84 26.61 -11.34 -16.41
C ASN A 84 27.11 -10.17 -17.25
N LEU A 85 26.83 -10.19 -18.56
CA LEU A 85 27.14 -9.10 -19.46
C LEU A 85 26.41 -7.81 -19.05
N MET A 86 25.11 -7.92 -18.69
CA MET A 86 24.32 -6.77 -18.22
C MET A 86 24.92 -6.15 -16.95
N VAL A 87 25.22 -6.96 -15.92
CA VAL A 87 25.86 -6.45 -14.70
C VAL A 87 27.19 -5.78 -14.99
N SER A 88 28.06 -6.43 -15.78
CA SER A 88 29.38 -5.91 -16.12
C SER A 88 29.32 -4.60 -16.92
N TRP A 89 28.34 -4.47 -17.81
CA TRP A 89 28.08 -3.26 -18.57
C TRP A 89 27.57 -2.14 -17.66
N ARG A 90 26.60 -2.43 -16.76
CA ARG A 90 26.08 -1.47 -15.77
C ARG A 90 27.20 -0.96 -14.85
N CYS A 91 28.13 -1.81 -14.42
CA CYS A 91 29.29 -1.39 -13.62
C CYS A 91 30.20 -0.36 -14.34
N LYS A 92 30.19 -0.30 -15.66
CA LYS A 92 30.97 0.67 -16.45
C LYS A 92 30.15 1.91 -16.82
N ASN A 93 28.84 1.81 -16.98
CA ASN A 93 28.02 2.83 -17.63
C ASN A 93 26.92 3.44 -16.73
N VAL A 94 26.63 2.84 -15.58
CA VAL A 94 25.59 3.30 -14.65
C VAL A 94 26.22 3.67 -13.32
N GLU A 95 26.04 4.92 -12.89
CA GLU A 95 26.78 5.50 -11.75
C GLU A 95 26.60 4.72 -10.43
N VAL A 96 25.40 4.20 -10.16
CA VAL A 96 25.13 3.39 -8.97
C VAL A 96 25.99 2.13 -8.95
N TYR A 97 26.05 1.42 -10.09
CA TYR A 97 26.85 0.20 -10.24
C TYR A 97 28.35 0.50 -10.25
N ALA A 98 28.75 1.59 -10.91
CA ALA A 98 30.14 2.05 -10.91
C ALA A 98 30.60 2.44 -9.50
N THR A 99 29.73 3.06 -8.70
CA THR A 99 30.02 3.39 -7.30
C THR A 99 30.13 2.13 -6.45
N ALA A 100 29.20 1.17 -6.60
CA ALA A 100 29.30 -0.10 -5.92
C ALA A 100 30.57 -0.86 -6.29
N PHE A 101 30.96 -0.85 -7.57
CA PHE A 101 32.20 -1.46 -8.04
C PHE A 101 33.47 -0.80 -7.45
N ARG A 102 33.49 0.54 -7.33
CA ARG A 102 34.58 1.25 -6.65
C ARG A 102 34.64 0.96 -5.16
N THR A 103 33.49 0.83 -4.50
CA THR A 103 33.38 0.50 -3.06
C THR A 103 33.87 -0.92 -2.78
N ASP A 104 33.47 -1.88 -3.61
CA ASP A 104 33.89 -3.27 -3.52
C ASP A 104 35.40 -3.49 -3.88
N ASN A 105 36.00 -2.57 -4.61
CA ASN A 105 37.40 -2.70 -5.05
C ASN A 105 38.32 -3.03 -3.86
N HIS A 106 39.09 -4.13 -3.99
CA HIS A 106 39.97 -4.71 -2.96
C HIS A 106 39.27 -5.60 -1.90
N LEU A 107 38.00 -5.92 -1.99
CA LEU A 107 37.40 -6.96 -1.13
C LEU A 107 37.93 -8.34 -1.56
N ASN A 108 38.48 -9.10 -0.64
CA ASN A 108 38.70 -10.52 -0.87
C ASN A 108 37.35 -11.26 -0.82
N ARG A 109 36.90 -11.74 -1.99
CA ARG A 109 35.60 -12.40 -2.16
C ARG A 109 35.62 -13.91 -1.87
N SER A 110 36.77 -14.47 -1.37
CA SER A 110 36.80 -15.88 -1.03
C SER A 110 35.83 -16.17 0.13
N HIS A 111 35.12 -17.29 0.05
CA HIS A 111 34.13 -17.72 1.05
C HIS A 111 34.76 -17.80 2.45
N ASP A 112 35.99 -18.35 2.54
CA ASP A 112 36.69 -18.49 3.82
C ASP A 112 37.02 -17.12 4.44
N PHE A 113 37.43 -16.15 3.63
CA PHE A 113 37.73 -14.81 4.14
C PHE A 113 36.50 -14.10 4.64
N ILE A 114 35.38 -14.16 3.91
CA ILE A 114 34.11 -13.55 4.30
C ILE A 114 33.65 -14.18 5.63
N LYS A 115 33.59 -15.49 5.69
CA LYS A 115 33.17 -16.24 6.88
C LYS A 115 34.04 -15.90 8.10
N THR A 116 35.36 -16.03 7.97
CA THR A 116 36.30 -15.78 9.08
C THR A 116 36.21 -14.32 9.57
N THR A 117 36.02 -13.36 8.68
CA THR A 117 35.91 -11.94 9.06
C THR A 117 34.64 -11.66 9.88
N LEU A 118 33.49 -12.23 9.48
CA LEU A 118 32.22 -12.08 10.20
C LEU A 118 32.25 -12.80 11.54
N GLU A 119 32.75 -14.05 11.59
CA GLU A 119 32.84 -14.82 12.83
C GLU A 119 33.81 -14.16 13.84
N ARG A 120 34.92 -13.61 13.37
CA ARG A 120 35.86 -12.87 14.23
C ARG A 120 35.22 -11.65 14.87
N PHE A 121 34.45 -10.86 14.11
CA PHE A 121 33.76 -9.67 14.65
C PHE A 121 32.87 -10.03 15.84
N LEU A 122 32.09 -11.12 15.74
CA LEU A 122 31.23 -11.59 16.82
C LEU A 122 32.07 -12.13 18.01
N ALA A 123 33.12 -12.93 17.73
CA ALA A 123 33.99 -13.49 18.75
C ALA A 123 34.72 -12.39 19.55
N ASP A 124 35.28 -11.39 18.86
CA ASP A 124 35.94 -10.24 19.49
C ASP A 124 34.98 -9.45 20.38
N GLY A 125 33.67 -9.39 20.03
CA GLY A 125 32.63 -8.74 20.82
C GLY A 125 32.23 -9.52 22.09
N THR A 126 32.33 -10.85 22.07
CA THR A 126 31.96 -11.71 23.20
C THR A 126 33.11 -11.92 24.20
N MET A 127 34.36 -11.70 23.76
CA MET A 127 35.55 -11.87 24.61
C MET A 127 35.87 -10.64 25.47
N VAL A 128 35.21 -9.51 25.24
CA VAL A 128 35.39 -8.30 26.05
C VAL A 128 34.58 -8.45 27.33
N GLU A 129 35.27 -8.73 28.44
CA GLU A 129 34.65 -8.69 29.77
C GLU A 129 34.12 -7.30 30.09
N PRO A 130 32.94 -7.17 30.71
CA PRO A 130 32.34 -5.89 31.07
C PRO A 130 33.18 -5.00 32.01
N ALA A 131 34.28 -5.55 32.54
CA ALA A 131 35.15 -4.91 33.53
C ALA A 131 36.50 -4.41 32.98
N SER A 132 36.86 -4.74 31.75
CA SER A 132 38.06 -4.18 31.15
C SER A 132 37.69 -2.86 30.45
N SER A 133 38.37 -1.77 30.84
CA SER A 133 38.32 -0.47 30.17
C SER A 133 38.89 -0.57 28.75
N GLU A 134 38.18 -1.23 27.83
CA GLU A 134 38.37 -0.92 26.42
C GLU A 134 38.07 0.57 26.30
N THR A 135 39.07 1.31 25.89
CA THR A 135 38.87 2.75 25.64
C THR A 135 37.75 2.85 24.63
N ASP A 136 36.83 3.77 24.82
CA ASP A 136 35.74 4.08 23.88
C ASP A 136 36.22 4.15 22.43
N GLU A 137 37.49 4.47 22.22
CA GLU A 137 38.17 4.55 20.92
C GLU A 137 38.46 3.17 20.29
N ALA A 138 38.84 2.14 21.06
CA ALA A 138 39.07 0.79 20.51
C ALA A 138 37.77 0.13 20.04
N THR A 139 36.71 0.27 20.81
CA THR A 139 35.36 -0.17 20.44
C THR A 139 34.91 0.55 19.15
N LYS A 140 35.06 1.84 19.06
CA LYS A 140 34.71 2.64 17.91
C LYS A 140 35.52 2.26 16.66
N GLU A 141 36.82 2.00 16.80
CA GLU A 141 37.65 1.54 15.67
C GLU A 141 37.20 0.17 15.17
N ARG A 142 36.86 -0.76 16.08
CA ARG A 142 36.33 -2.09 15.75
C ARG A 142 35.04 -1.97 14.90
N TYR A 143 34.06 -1.19 15.37
CA TYR A 143 32.82 -0.99 14.61
C TYR A 143 33.02 -0.25 13.30
N THR A 144 33.95 0.70 13.23
CA THR A 144 34.29 1.42 11.98
C THR A 144 34.89 0.47 10.94
N ARG A 145 35.80 -0.39 11.36
CA ARG A 145 36.44 -1.40 10.48
C ARG A 145 35.39 -2.42 9.99
N HIS A 146 34.54 -2.89 10.90
CA HIS A 146 33.48 -3.81 10.56
C HIS A 146 32.46 -3.19 9.57
N GLN A 147 31.99 -1.98 9.85
CA GLN A 147 31.07 -1.28 8.96
C GLN A 147 31.66 -1.08 7.56
N THR A 148 32.93 -0.71 7.46
CA THR A 148 33.62 -0.60 6.16
C THR A 148 33.65 -1.93 5.42
N PHE A 149 33.85 -3.05 6.13
CA PHE A 149 33.78 -4.38 5.53
C PHE A 149 32.38 -4.69 5.05
N MET A 150 31.34 -4.42 5.85
CA MET A 150 29.94 -4.66 5.50
C MET A 150 29.46 -3.82 4.31
N GLU A 151 29.90 -2.57 4.21
CA GLU A 151 29.62 -1.70 3.04
C GLU A 151 30.21 -2.29 1.74
N ARG A 152 31.46 -2.80 1.81
CA ARG A 152 32.11 -3.47 0.69
C ARG A 152 31.40 -4.77 0.32
N LEU A 153 31.06 -5.60 1.32
CA LEU A 153 30.38 -6.86 1.10
C LEU A 153 28.98 -6.63 0.50
N PHE A 154 28.24 -5.65 1.00
CA PHE A 154 26.95 -5.29 0.43
C PHE A 154 27.07 -4.84 -1.04
N SER A 155 28.05 -4.00 -1.34
CA SER A 155 28.33 -3.55 -2.70
C SER A 155 28.72 -4.71 -3.61
N ALA A 156 29.57 -5.63 -3.11
CA ALA A 156 29.95 -6.84 -3.85
C ALA A 156 28.77 -7.75 -4.16
N LEU A 157 27.85 -7.91 -3.21
CA LEU A 157 26.62 -8.70 -3.39
C LEU A 157 25.68 -8.03 -4.42
N PHE A 158 25.50 -6.72 -4.32
CA PHE A 158 24.63 -5.96 -5.23
C PHE A 158 25.07 -6.08 -6.70
N ILE A 159 26.37 -6.05 -6.97
CA ILE A 159 26.93 -6.19 -8.33
C ILE A 159 27.42 -7.60 -8.66
N SER A 160 27.07 -8.60 -7.82
CA SER A 160 27.54 -9.98 -8.03
C SER A 160 26.96 -10.56 -9.33
N LEU A 161 27.81 -11.29 -10.04
CA LEU A 161 27.42 -12.06 -11.22
C LEU A 161 26.47 -13.20 -10.81
N GLN A 162 26.01 -13.98 -11.79
CA GLN A 162 25.17 -15.15 -11.56
C GLN A 162 25.89 -16.17 -10.67
N TRP A 163 25.26 -16.54 -9.57
CA TRP A 163 25.82 -17.44 -8.58
C TRP A 163 25.99 -18.86 -9.09
N THR A 164 26.98 -19.55 -8.55
CA THR A 164 27.15 -21.00 -8.65
C THR A 164 26.38 -21.71 -7.53
N GLU A 165 26.29 -23.01 -7.59
CA GLU A 165 25.73 -23.83 -6.49
C GLU A 165 26.57 -23.72 -5.21
N ALA A 166 27.89 -23.57 -5.35
CA ALA A 166 28.80 -23.35 -4.22
C ALA A 166 28.51 -22.01 -3.52
N ASP A 167 28.25 -20.93 -4.28
CA ASP A 167 27.87 -19.63 -3.73
C ASP A 167 26.54 -19.73 -2.95
N GLN A 168 25.52 -20.35 -3.55
CA GLN A 168 24.23 -20.59 -2.89
C GLN A 168 24.40 -21.32 -1.57
N THR A 169 25.09 -22.47 -1.59
CA THR A 169 25.33 -23.31 -0.41
C THR A 169 26.12 -22.56 0.67
N PHE A 170 27.13 -21.80 0.26
CA PHE A 170 27.92 -20.98 1.16
C PHE A 170 27.07 -19.95 1.89
N PHE A 171 26.33 -19.11 1.16
CA PHE A 171 25.52 -18.05 1.76
C PHE A 171 24.35 -18.63 2.58
N GLU A 172 23.75 -19.76 2.19
CA GLU A 172 22.76 -20.45 3.04
C GLU A 172 23.38 -20.89 4.37
N SER A 173 24.54 -21.52 4.35
CA SER A 173 25.22 -21.97 5.56
C SER A 173 25.66 -20.81 6.45
N LEU A 174 26.16 -19.74 5.85
CA LEU A 174 26.59 -18.54 6.55
C LEU A 174 25.42 -17.86 7.28
N LEU A 175 24.32 -17.60 6.57
CA LEU A 175 23.15 -16.89 7.13
C LEU A 175 22.41 -17.69 8.21
N LEU A 176 22.51 -18.99 8.19
CA LEU A 176 21.95 -19.89 9.22
C LEU A 176 22.94 -20.16 10.39
N SER A 177 24.17 -19.62 10.30
CA SER A 177 25.16 -19.81 11.35
C SER A 177 24.88 -18.93 12.57
N PRO A 178 24.93 -19.47 13.80
CA PRO A 178 24.86 -18.66 15.02
C PRO A 178 26.18 -17.92 15.32
N LEU A 179 27.21 -18.07 14.50
CA LEU A 179 28.54 -17.50 14.68
C LEU A 179 28.72 -16.16 13.97
N ILE A 180 27.68 -15.61 13.34
CA ILE A 180 27.71 -14.27 12.76
C ILE A 180 26.71 -13.36 13.46
N ASP A 181 26.99 -12.06 13.41
CA ASP A 181 26.05 -11.07 13.99
C ASP A 181 24.71 -11.12 13.23
N PRO A 182 23.56 -11.19 13.92
CA PRO A 182 22.25 -11.18 13.30
C PRO A 182 22.01 -9.98 12.37
N ASN A 183 22.58 -8.80 12.69
CA ASN A 183 22.45 -7.60 11.85
C ASN A 183 23.20 -7.75 10.53
N ASP A 184 24.36 -8.44 10.55
CA ASP A 184 25.11 -8.74 9.33
C ASP A 184 24.30 -9.67 8.41
N ALA A 185 23.67 -10.70 8.97
CA ALA A 185 22.80 -11.58 8.20
C ALA A 185 21.64 -10.83 7.56
N LEU A 186 21.02 -9.88 8.28
CA LEU A 186 19.94 -9.03 7.77
C LEU A 186 20.41 -8.09 6.66
N LEU A 187 21.62 -7.58 6.73
CA LEU A 187 22.18 -6.72 5.71
C LEU A 187 22.57 -7.51 4.45
N ILE A 188 23.19 -8.67 4.60
CA ILE A 188 23.57 -9.58 3.51
C ILE A 188 22.32 -9.99 2.71
N ILE A 189 21.26 -10.44 3.37
CA ILE A 189 20.03 -10.87 2.68
C ILE A 189 19.37 -9.73 1.92
N SER A 190 19.48 -8.50 2.43
CA SER A 190 18.98 -7.30 1.74
C SER A 190 19.82 -6.99 0.49
N GLY A 191 21.15 -7.15 0.53
CA GLY A 191 22.01 -7.01 -0.62
C GLY A 191 21.70 -8.01 -1.73
N VAL A 192 21.48 -9.28 -1.36
CA VAL A 192 21.08 -10.34 -2.30
C VAL A 192 19.70 -10.06 -2.90
N THR A 193 18.74 -9.63 -2.08
CA THR A 193 17.41 -9.24 -2.54
C THR A 193 17.49 -8.14 -3.60
N LEU A 194 18.26 -7.09 -3.32
CA LEU A 194 18.41 -5.96 -4.24
C LEU A 194 19.11 -6.38 -5.55
N ALA A 195 20.14 -7.23 -5.47
CA ALA A 195 20.80 -7.79 -6.64
C ALA A 195 19.82 -8.58 -7.52
N THR A 196 18.99 -9.44 -6.91
CA THR A 196 18.01 -10.28 -7.63
C THR A 196 16.88 -9.45 -8.24
N MET A 197 16.45 -8.35 -7.60
CA MET A 197 15.50 -7.39 -8.18
C MET A 197 16.03 -6.72 -9.45
N ASN A 198 17.35 -6.47 -9.51
CA ASN A 198 17.96 -5.75 -10.62
C ASN A 198 18.32 -6.65 -11.80
N VAL A 199 18.87 -7.82 -11.53
CA VAL A 199 19.16 -8.87 -12.52
C VAL A 199 18.81 -10.21 -11.88
N TYR A 200 17.77 -10.85 -12.40
CA TYR A 200 17.30 -12.10 -11.82
C TYR A 200 18.36 -13.18 -11.83
N ASP A 201 18.47 -13.90 -10.72
CA ASP A 201 19.37 -15.02 -10.52
C ASP A 201 18.63 -16.13 -9.75
N GLU A 202 18.40 -17.28 -10.41
CA GLU A 202 17.64 -18.39 -9.82
C GLU A 202 18.30 -18.92 -8.55
N ARG A 203 19.64 -18.95 -8.47
CA ARG A 203 20.37 -19.43 -7.29
C ARG A 203 20.21 -18.49 -6.08
N LYS A 204 20.27 -17.19 -6.31
CA LYS A 204 19.97 -16.18 -5.28
C LYS A 204 18.53 -16.28 -4.81
N TRP A 205 17.59 -16.45 -5.73
CA TRP A 205 16.18 -16.63 -5.41
C TRP A 205 15.94 -17.89 -4.58
N LEU A 206 16.55 -19.04 -4.97
CA LEU A 206 16.46 -20.30 -4.23
C LEU A 206 17.06 -20.16 -2.82
N MET A 207 18.17 -19.46 -2.67
CA MET A 207 18.74 -19.15 -1.37
C MET A 207 17.75 -18.38 -0.48
N LEU A 208 17.11 -17.31 -1.00
CA LEU A 208 16.10 -16.57 -0.27
C LEU A 208 14.93 -17.47 0.18
N ALA A 209 14.44 -18.34 -0.70
CA ALA A 209 13.38 -19.30 -0.40
C ALA A 209 13.80 -20.32 0.67
N ASN A 210 15.04 -20.82 0.60
CA ASN A 210 15.59 -21.77 1.59
C ASN A 210 15.81 -21.12 2.98
N ILE A 211 16.29 -19.88 3.02
CA ILE A 211 16.41 -19.11 4.27
C ILE A 211 15.04 -18.88 4.91
N TYR A 212 14.02 -18.53 4.11
CA TYR A 212 12.65 -18.37 4.63
C TYR A 212 12.17 -19.65 5.35
N THR A 213 12.45 -20.82 4.81
CA THR A 213 11.98 -22.10 5.39
C THR A 213 12.82 -22.59 6.58
N ARG A 214 14.09 -22.23 6.64
CA ARG A 214 15.07 -22.82 7.57
C ARG A 214 15.51 -21.89 8.69
N ALA A 215 15.37 -20.57 8.54
CA ALA A 215 15.81 -19.62 9.55
C ALA A 215 14.92 -19.67 10.80
N THR A 216 15.55 -19.71 11.98
CA THR A 216 14.88 -19.60 13.27
C THR A 216 14.68 -18.15 13.73
N SER A 217 15.51 -17.23 13.21
CA SER A 217 15.39 -15.81 13.45
C SER A 217 14.25 -15.23 12.63
N GLU A 218 13.21 -14.73 13.31
CA GLU A 218 12.04 -14.15 12.62
C GLU A 218 12.40 -12.95 11.73
N PRO A 219 13.25 -11.99 12.14
CA PRO A 219 13.69 -10.93 11.25
C PRO A 219 14.35 -11.41 9.95
N LEU A 220 15.20 -12.43 10.05
CA LEU A 220 15.87 -13.01 8.88
C LEU A 220 14.87 -13.74 7.99
N ARG A 221 13.96 -14.52 8.58
CA ARG A 221 12.90 -15.25 7.88
C ARG A 221 11.99 -14.30 7.09
N GLN A 222 11.56 -13.20 7.71
CA GLN A 222 10.65 -12.24 7.07
C GLN A 222 11.32 -11.37 6.02
N ARG A 223 12.61 -11.03 6.17
CA ARG A 223 13.38 -10.40 5.08
C ARG A 223 13.52 -11.34 3.88
N ALA A 224 13.78 -12.63 4.15
CA ALA A 224 13.86 -13.65 3.11
C ALA A 224 12.53 -13.83 2.38
N LEU A 225 11.40 -13.94 3.11
CA LEU A 225 10.05 -13.99 2.52
C LEU A 225 9.80 -12.80 1.59
N THR A 226 10.09 -11.60 2.07
CA THR A 226 9.92 -10.38 1.27
C THR A 226 10.80 -10.41 0.03
N GLY A 227 12.07 -10.83 0.18
CA GLY A 227 13.01 -10.93 -0.92
C GLY A 227 12.52 -11.88 -2.00
N TRP A 228 12.27 -13.16 -1.67
CA TRP A 228 11.90 -14.14 -2.69
C TRP A 228 10.53 -13.86 -3.33
N ALA A 229 9.55 -13.35 -2.58
CA ALA A 229 8.24 -13.01 -3.13
C ALA A 229 8.31 -11.85 -4.14
N LEU A 230 9.04 -10.78 -3.80
CA LEU A 230 9.15 -9.59 -4.66
C LEU A 230 10.15 -9.74 -5.81
N THR A 231 10.99 -10.78 -5.81
CA THR A 231 11.95 -11.06 -6.87
C THR A 231 11.56 -12.29 -7.73
N SER A 232 10.40 -12.87 -7.48
CA SER A 232 9.90 -14.01 -8.27
C SER A 232 9.78 -13.65 -9.75
N HIS A 233 10.34 -14.49 -10.63
CA HIS A 233 10.34 -14.26 -12.07
C HIS A 233 9.07 -14.84 -12.73
N PRO A 234 8.42 -14.13 -13.67
CA PRO A 234 7.18 -14.59 -14.29
C PRO A 234 7.38 -15.77 -15.28
N GLU A 235 8.57 -15.93 -15.84
CA GLU A 235 8.89 -16.97 -16.85
C GLU A 235 9.12 -18.34 -16.19
N THR A 236 8.04 -18.93 -15.67
CA THR A 236 8.10 -20.17 -14.88
C THR A 236 8.50 -21.38 -15.73
N ALA A 237 8.17 -21.39 -17.01
CA ALA A 237 8.54 -22.46 -17.93
C ALA A 237 10.05 -22.52 -18.17
N PHE A 238 10.72 -21.36 -18.12
CA PHE A 238 12.17 -21.25 -18.25
C PHE A 238 12.84 -21.57 -16.91
N PHE A 239 12.40 -20.97 -15.79
CA PHE A 239 12.96 -21.19 -14.45
C PHE A 239 12.25 -22.30 -13.68
N LYS A 240 12.44 -23.55 -14.13
CA LYS A 240 11.75 -24.74 -13.59
C LYS A 240 12.05 -24.97 -12.08
N SER A 241 13.28 -24.74 -11.63
CA SER A 241 13.66 -24.93 -10.23
C SER A 241 12.95 -23.92 -9.32
N GLN A 242 12.74 -22.68 -9.80
CA GLN A 242 11.91 -21.69 -9.11
C GLN A 242 10.47 -22.19 -8.97
N GLN A 243 9.87 -22.67 -10.05
CA GLN A 243 8.51 -23.16 -10.04
C GLN A 243 8.32 -24.35 -9.10
N GLU A 244 9.23 -25.33 -9.15
CA GLU A 244 9.20 -26.50 -8.27
C GLU A 244 9.34 -26.13 -6.79
N ALA A 245 10.26 -25.21 -6.48
CA ALA A 245 10.42 -24.71 -5.12
C ALA A 245 9.18 -23.92 -4.66
N PHE A 246 8.61 -23.10 -5.55
CA PHE A 246 7.40 -22.33 -5.25
C PHE A 246 6.21 -23.25 -4.94
N VAL A 247 5.98 -24.30 -5.74
CA VAL A 247 4.88 -25.26 -5.50
C VAL A 247 5.03 -25.95 -4.14
N ARG A 248 6.26 -26.34 -3.77
CA ARG A 248 6.52 -26.90 -2.44
C ARG A 248 6.20 -25.93 -1.29
N LEU A 249 6.59 -24.66 -1.45
CA LEU A 249 6.32 -23.60 -0.47
C LEU A 249 4.83 -23.28 -0.38
N ALA A 250 4.17 -23.22 -1.53
CA ALA A 250 2.74 -22.92 -1.64
C ALA A 250 1.84 -24.01 -1.04
N ALA A 251 2.33 -25.25 -0.89
CA ALA A 251 1.60 -26.32 -0.21
C ALA A 251 1.35 -26.02 1.27
N ASP A 252 2.22 -25.24 1.92
CA ASP A 252 2.08 -24.85 3.32
C ASP A 252 1.08 -23.69 3.51
N GLU A 253 0.12 -23.87 4.43
CA GLU A 253 -0.93 -22.88 4.70
C GLU A 253 -0.37 -21.60 5.34
N GLN A 254 0.64 -21.75 6.22
CA GLN A 254 1.28 -20.59 6.85
C GLN A 254 1.96 -19.72 5.80
N THR A 255 2.67 -20.32 4.87
CA THR A 255 3.31 -19.62 3.75
C THR A 255 2.30 -18.86 2.90
N ARG A 256 1.17 -19.47 2.55
CA ARG A 256 0.09 -18.77 1.79
C ARG A 256 -0.49 -17.59 2.58
N THR A 257 -0.66 -17.75 3.88
CA THR A 257 -1.16 -16.68 4.77
C THR A 257 -0.17 -15.53 4.86
N GLU A 258 1.11 -15.82 5.07
CA GLU A 258 2.16 -14.80 5.15
C GLU A 258 2.35 -14.06 3.83
N LEU A 259 2.24 -14.74 2.70
CA LEU A 259 2.27 -14.11 1.37
C LEU A 259 1.07 -13.17 1.15
N LEU A 260 -0.12 -13.59 1.56
CA LEU A 260 -1.31 -12.74 1.48
C LEU A 260 -1.16 -11.47 2.34
N GLU A 261 -0.62 -11.61 3.55
CA GLU A 261 -0.34 -10.47 4.43
C GLU A 261 0.74 -9.57 3.84
N LEU A 262 1.80 -10.15 3.29
CA LEU A 262 2.86 -9.41 2.61
C LEU A 262 2.27 -8.57 1.46
N GLN A 263 1.42 -9.16 0.61
CA GLN A 263 0.80 -8.42 -0.50
C GLN A 263 -0.08 -7.24 0.00
N LYS A 264 -0.82 -7.43 1.08
CA LYS A 264 -1.59 -6.34 1.71
C LYS A 264 -0.68 -5.23 2.23
N GLN A 265 0.44 -5.60 2.88
CA GLN A 265 1.42 -4.64 3.40
C GLN A 265 2.13 -3.87 2.27
N VAL A 266 2.41 -4.52 1.15
CA VAL A 266 2.91 -3.85 -0.07
C VAL A 266 1.95 -2.75 -0.51
N PHE A 267 0.64 -3.01 -0.52
CA PHE A 267 -0.35 -1.99 -0.88
C PHE A 267 -0.46 -0.86 0.14
N PHE A 268 -0.26 -1.13 1.42
CA PHE A 268 -0.17 -0.06 2.42
C PHE A 268 1.04 0.85 2.17
N CYS A 269 2.21 0.28 1.90
CA CYS A 269 3.39 1.06 1.55
C CYS A 269 3.14 1.93 0.31
N MET A 270 2.55 1.37 -0.75
CA MET A 270 2.25 2.11 -1.99
C MET A 270 1.24 3.25 -1.80
N ASN A 271 0.42 3.21 -0.76
CA ASN A 271 -0.52 4.28 -0.44
C ASN A 271 0.05 5.32 0.57
N ALA A 272 1.24 5.11 1.11
CA ALA A 272 1.82 5.96 2.15
C ALA A 272 1.85 7.46 1.77
N GLU A 273 2.10 7.80 0.51
CA GLU A 273 2.09 9.18 0.04
C GLU A 273 0.68 9.81 0.08
N LYS A 274 -0.36 9.05 -0.29
CA LYS A 274 -1.77 9.50 -0.22
C LYS A 274 -2.24 9.64 1.22
N ASP A 275 -1.90 8.65 2.04
CA ASP A 275 -2.22 8.65 3.47
C ASP A 275 -1.55 9.85 4.17
N ASN A 276 -0.31 10.17 3.80
CA ASN A 276 0.40 11.34 4.30
C ASN A 276 -0.31 12.66 3.95
N VAL A 277 -0.85 12.80 2.75
CA VAL A 277 -1.65 13.97 2.37
C VAL A 277 -2.88 14.11 3.27
N THR A 278 -3.54 13.02 3.61
CA THR A 278 -4.69 13.00 4.53
C THR A 278 -4.26 13.41 5.95
N ILE A 279 -3.16 12.86 6.44
CA ILE A 279 -2.60 13.21 7.76
C ILE A 279 -2.29 14.71 7.83
N HIS A 280 -1.62 15.26 6.81
CA HIS A 280 -1.26 16.67 6.76
C HIS A 280 -2.46 17.61 6.63
N LYS A 281 -3.53 17.22 5.92
CA LYS A 281 -4.70 18.07 5.70
C LYS A 281 -5.74 17.99 6.80
N GLU A 282 -5.92 16.82 7.41
CA GLU A 282 -7.04 16.55 8.31
C GLU A 282 -6.62 16.35 9.77
N ILE A 283 -5.41 15.83 10.05
CA ILE A 283 -5.01 15.47 11.41
C ILE A 283 -4.04 16.50 12.01
N LEU A 284 -2.96 16.83 11.30
CA LEU A 284 -1.94 17.75 11.81
C LEU A 284 -2.48 19.16 12.13
N PRO A 285 -3.39 19.77 11.33
CA PRO A 285 -3.94 21.07 11.68
C PRO A 285 -4.69 21.08 13.02
N ASP A 286 -5.42 20.01 13.33
CA ASP A 286 -6.15 19.89 14.59
C ASP A 286 -5.20 19.68 15.78
N MET A 287 -4.13 18.92 15.59
CA MET A 287 -3.06 18.77 16.59
C MET A 287 -2.35 20.10 16.87
N ILE A 288 -2.02 20.86 15.82
CA ILE A 288 -1.34 22.17 15.96
C ILE A 288 -2.26 23.22 16.60
N LYS A 289 -3.55 23.24 16.22
CA LYS A 289 -4.54 24.15 16.82
C LYS A 289 -4.81 23.85 18.28
N GLY A 290 -4.79 22.57 18.65
CA GLY A 290 -5.02 22.08 19.99
C GLY A 290 -3.77 22.09 20.90
N SER A 291 -2.59 22.40 20.38
CA SER A 291 -1.35 22.51 21.16
C SER A 291 -0.96 23.99 21.36
N ASN A 292 -0.17 24.27 22.39
CA ASN A 292 0.47 25.57 22.58
C ASN A 292 1.57 25.85 21.56
N LEU A 293 1.54 25.21 20.44
CA LEU A 293 2.53 25.27 19.37
C LEU A 293 1.97 26.02 18.16
N ARG A 294 2.82 26.77 17.46
CA ARG A 294 2.52 27.38 16.17
C ARG A 294 3.60 27.02 15.15
N MET A 295 3.22 26.95 13.89
CA MET A 295 4.20 26.87 12.79
C MET A 295 4.82 28.24 12.58
N GLY A 296 6.06 28.43 13.01
CA GLY A 296 6.87 29.60 12.73
C GLY A 296 7.66 29.44 11.43
N ARG A 297 8.36 30.53 11.03
CA ARG A 297 9.18 30.57 9.80
C ARG A 297 10.36 29.58 9.83
N PHE A 298 10.75 29.12 11.02
CA PHE A 298 11.91 28.26 11.26
C PHE A 298 11.53 26.91 11.93
N GLY A 299 10.24 26.58 12.01
CA GLY A 299 9.76 25.35 12.64
C GLY A 299 8.61 25.56 13.60
N ILE A 300 8.44 24.62 14.53
CA ILE A 300 7.41 24.69 15.56
C ILE A 300 7.90 25.61 16.70
N GLU A 301 7.14 26.64 17.01
CA GLU A 301 7.39 27.62 18.09
C GLU A 301 6.27 27.52 19.10
N GLU A 302 6.58 27.79 20.40
CA GLU A 302 5.54 27.99 21.42
C GLU A 302 4.75 29.26 21.17
N LYS A 303 3.42 29.20 21.35
CA LYS A 303 2.59 30.41 21.36
C LYS A 303 2.92 31.21 22.60
N PRO A 304 3.04 32.53 22.51
CA PRO A 304 3.15 33.39 23.73
C PRO A 304 1.89 33.17 24.57
N ASN A 305 2.11 33.02 25.89
CA ASN A 305 1.02 32.87 26.87
C ASN A 305 0.17 34.15 26.86
N ASP A 306 -1.09 34.03 26.45
CA ASP A 306 -2.03 35.15 26.39
C ASP A 306 -3.01 35.01 27.57
N GLU A 307 -2.61 35.55 28.74
CA GLU A 307 -3.39 35.54 30.00
C GLU A 307 -4.82 36.09 29.82
N LEU A 308 -5.05 36.93 28.82
CA LEU A 308 -6.36 37.47 28.48
C LEU A 308 -7.27 36.42 27.78
N ASN A 309 -6.68 35.51 27.01
CA ASN A 309 -7.42 34.47 26.30
C ASN A 309 -7.91 33.37 27.25
N ASP A 310 -7.13 33.06 28.30
CA ASP A 310 -7.49 32.10 29.36
C ASP A 310 -8.69 32.58 30.18
N ILE A 311 -8.84 33.88 30.35
CA ILE A 311 -9.95 34.51 31.08
C ILE A 311 -11.23 34.53 30.22
N LEU A 312 -11.09 34.73 28.92
CA LEU A 312 -12.22 34.82 27.97
C LEU A 312 -12.78 33.45 27.56
N HIS A 313 -11.94 32.43 27.58
CA HIS A 313 -12.29 31.05 27.14
C HIS A 313 -11.75 30.01 28.11
N PRO A 314 -12.34 29.90 29.34
CA PRO A 314 -11.81 29.04 30.40
C PRO A 314 -11.77 27.54 30.08
N ASN A 315 -12.50 27.07 29.05
CA ASN A 315 -12.50 25.69 28.61
C ASN A 315 -11.72 25.46 27.30
N ALA A 316 -11.05 26.48 26.76
CA ALA A 316 -10.34 26.40 25.49
C ALA A 316 -9.20 25.36 25.53
N ASP A 317 -8.51 25.25 26.66
CA ASP A 317 -7.42 24.28 26.84
C ASP A 317 -7.93 22.83 26.95
N GLU A 318 -9.07 22.60 27.63
CA GLU A 318 -9.69 21.26 27.68
C GLU A 318 -10.18 20.80 26.30
N GLU A 319 -10.86 21.69 25.55
CA GLU A 319 -11.30 21.40 24.20
C GLU A 319 -10.12 21.22 23.25
N ALA A 320 -9.03 21.96 23.46
CA ALA A 320 -7.80 21.81 22.68
C ALA A 320 -7.14 20.46 22.95
N MET A 321 -7.05 20.06 24.22
CA MET A 321 -6.48 18.78 24.64
C MET A 321 -7.32 17.59 24.13
N GLU A 322 -8.64 17.68 24.19
CA GLU A 322 -9.54 16.65 23.63
C GLU A 322 -9.39 16.49 22.10
N ARG A 323 -9.18 17.58 21.37
CA ARG A 323 -8.88 17.54 19.92
C ARG A 323 -7.56 16.86 19.63
N VAL A 324 -6.52 17.15 20.41
CA VAL A 324 -5.21 16.48 20.28
C VAL A 324 -5.34 14.99 20.57
N GLU A 325 -6.03 14.61 21.64
CA GLU A 325 -6.24 13.21 22.01
C GLU A 325 -7.00 12.44 20.92
N LYS A 326 -8.09 12.99 20.40
CA LYS A 326 -8.83 12.41 19.27
C LYS A 326 -7.96 12.25 18.01
N SER A 327 -7.07 13.19 17.75
CA SER A 327 -6.15 13.14 16.61
C SER A 327 -5.09 12.06 16.79
N ILE A 328 -4.54 11.92 18.01
CA ILE A 328 -3.60 10.86 18.37
C ILE A 328 -4.26 9.49 18.26
N ASP A 329 -5.48 9.33 18.77
CA ASP A 329 -6.22 8.08 18.70
C ASP A 329 -6.52 7.70 17.23
N ARG A 330 -6.89 8.68 16.40
CA ARG A 330 -7.07 8.47 14.96
C ARG A 330 -5.78 8.00 14.28
N MET A 331 -4.62 8.60 14.63
CA MET A 331 -3.33 8.15 14.12
C MET A 331 -3.00 6.72 14.57
N ARG A 332 -3.23 6.39 15.84
CA ARG A 332 -3.05 5.03 16.38
C ARG A 332 -3.93 4.00 15.66
N GLU A 333 -5.18 4.36 15.37
CA GLU A 333 -6.08 3.49 14.60
C GLU A 333 -5.59 3.30 13.15
N MET A 334 -5.07 4.35 12.51
CA MET A 334 -4.49 4.25 11.17
C MET A 334 -3.28 3.30 11.18
N GLU A 335 -2.39 3.44 12.16
CA GLU A 335 -1.22 2.58 12.31
C GLU A 335 -1.61 1.12 12.56
N LYS A 336 -2.56 0.84 13.45
CA LYS A 336 -3.11 -0.50 13.68
C LYS A 336 -3.72 -1.11 12.42
N LYS A 337 -4.29 -0.30 11.54
CA LYS A 337 -4.80 -0.71 10.23
C LYS A 337 -3.71 -0.90 9.17
N GLY A 338 -2.43 -0.67 9.53
CA GLY A 338 -1.25 -0.89 8.68
C GLY A 338 -0.78 0.34 7.89
N VAL A 339 -1.37 1.52 8.10
CA VAL A 339 -0.95 2.77 7.44
C VAL A 339 0.41 3.22 7.97
N ASP A 340 1.29 3.68 7.06
CA ASP A 340 2.61 4.21 7.40
C ASP A 340 2.49 5.69 7.78
N ILE A 341 2.21 5.97 9.04
CA ILE A 341 2.04 7.32 9.57
C ILE A 341 3.35 8.11 9.68
N TYR A 342 4.51 7.43 9.58
CA TYR A 342 5.84 8.03 9.73
C TYR A 342 6.42 8.53 8.41
N PHE A 343 5.92 8.06 7.26
CA PHE A 343 6.50 8.33 5.95
C PHE A 343 6.73 9.82 5.68
N GLY A 344 5.73 10.67 5.93
CA GLY A 344 5.79 12.10 5.63
C GLY A 344 6.83 12.85 6.44
N GLY A 345 6.89 12.60 7.75
CA GLY A 345 7.84 13.25 8.65
C GLY A 345 9.30 12.91 8.36
N PHE A 346 9.58 11.65 8.02
CA PHE A 346 10.94 11.18 7.79
C PHE A 346 11.42 11.27 6.34
N SER A 347 10.54 11.53 5.37
CA SER A 347 10.91 11.62 3.96
C SER A 347 11.95 12.72 3.68
N VAL A 348 11.79 13.90 4.31
CA VAL A 348 12.72 15.03 4.16
C VAL A 348 14.09 14.72 4.77
N MET A 349 14.13 13.95 5.86
CA MET A 349 15.34 13.58 6.58
C MET A 349 16.22 12.56 5.82
N LYS A 350 15.72 11.98 4.71
CA LYS A 350 16.50 11.07 3.84
C LYS A 350 17.52 11.81 2.97
N SER A 351 17.61 13.12 3.06
CA SER A 351 18.63 13.95 2.40
C SER A 351 19.99 13.95 3.13
N PHE A 352 20.10 13.43 4.34
CA PHE A 352 21.35 13.34 5.08
C PHE A 352 22.44 12.60 4.28
N PRO A 353 23.73 13.02 4.38
CA PRO A 353 24.86 12.33 3.72
C PRO A 353 24.94 10.83 4.02
N PHE A 354 24.46 10.41 5.18
CA PHE A 354 24.34 9.02 5.59
C PHE A 354 23.69 8.12 4.51
N TYR A 355 22.65 8.62 3.84
CA TYR A 355 21.89 7.88 2.82
C TYR A 355 22.52 7.90 1.42
N ARG A 356 23.70 8.49 1.25
CA ARG A 356 24.47 8.32 0.01
C ARG A 356 25.03 6.91 -0.14
N MET A 357 25.35 6.26 0.98
CA MET A 357 25.76 4.86 1.00
C MET A 357 24.57 3.93 0.86
N LEU A 358 24.61 3.04 -0.13
CA LEU A 358 23.50 2.13 -0.46
C LEU A 358 23.12 1.20 0.70
N SER A 359 24.11 0.62 1.38
CA SER A 359 23.92 -0.28 2.52
C SER A 359 23.18 0.35 3.69
N ASN A 360 23.33 1.66 3.91
CA ASN A 360 22.73 2.37 5.04
C ASN A 360 21.20 2.46 4.99
N TRP A 361 20.59 2.24 3.82
CA TRP A 361 19.14 2.15 3.69
C TRP A 361 18.57 0.86 4.28
N PHE A 362 19.39 -0.19 4.39
CA PHE A 362 18.99 -1.53 4.80
C PHE A 362 19.67 -2.00 6.09
N ALA A 363 20.64 -1.22 6.59
CA ALA A 363 21.34 -1.53 7.83
C ALA A 363 20.35 -1.55 9.01
N PRO A 364 20.26 -2.65 9.76
CA PRO A 364 19.53 -2.67 11.00
C PRO A 364 20.03 -1.59 11.96
N PHE A 365 19.12 -0.99 12.72
CA PHE A 365 19.49 0.10 13.60
C PHE A 365 20.47 -0.36 14.69
N SER A 366 21.63 0.25 14.72
CA SER A 366 22.67 0.05 15.75
C SER A 366 23.19 1.39 16.24
N ILE A 367 23.24 1.55 17.56
CA ILE A 367 23.83 2.74 18.17
C ILE A 367 25.34 2.83 17.92
N HIS A 368 26.01 1.72 17.63
CA HIS A 368 27.44 1.68 17.35
C HIS A 368 27.78 1.97 15.88
N HIS A 369 26.76 2.29 15.05
CA HIS A 369 27.01 2.60 13.65
C HIS A 369 27.84 3.88 13.52
N PRO A 370 29.01 3.84 12.86
CA PRO A 370 29.94 4.99 12.78
C PRO A 370 29.29 6.25 12.18
N GLY A 371 28.34 6.07 11.25
CA GLY A 371 27.67 7.17 10.58
C GLY A 371 26.80 8.06 11.48
N ILE A 372 26.48 7.63 12.69
CA ILE A 372 25.73 8.44 13.68
C ILE A 372 26.59 8.82 14.90
N ALA A 373 27.86 8.48 14.93
CA ALA A 373 28.73 8.70 16.09
C ALA A 373 28.89 10.19 16.47
N GLN A 374 28.82 11.09 15.50
CA GLN A 374 28.85 12.53 15.77
C GLN A 374 27.55 12.99 16.42
N ALA A 375 26.39 12.65 15.85
CA ALA A 375 25.07 13.01 16.39
C ALA A 375 24.90 12.47 17.83
N GLN A 376 25.37 11.25 18.10
CA GLN A 376 25.35 10.68 19.46
C GLN A 376 26.17 11.49 20.47
N ARG A 377 27.35 11.98 20.09
CA ARG A 377 28.17 12.84 20.96
C ARG A 377 27.48 14.16 21.27
N GLU A 378 26.84 14.75 20.27
CA GLU A 378 26.08 16.01 20.40
C GLU A 378 24.85 15.83 21.32
N ILE A 379 24.11 14.74 21.17
CA ILE A 379 22.98 14.41 22.04
C ILE A 379 23.43 14.12 23.49
N GLY A 380 24.61 13.51 23.67
CA GLY A 380 25.28 13.31 24.96
C GLY A 380 24.58 12.33 25.93
N ASN A 381 23.52 11.61 25.50
CA ASN A 381 22.84 10.62 26.34
C ASN A 381 22.40 9.39 25.52
N SER A 382 23.21 8.36 25.56
CA SER A 382 22.92 7.08 24.88
C SER A 382 21.67 6.34 25.45
N LYS A 383 21.38 6.52 26.74
CA LYS A 383 20.21 5.89 27.39
C LYS A 383 18.91 6.46 26.83
N MET A 384 18.86 7.77 26.56
CA MET A 384 17.71 8.42 25.95
C MET A 384 17.47 7.87 24.53
N ILE A 385 18.51 7.72 23.72
CA ILE A 385 18.41 7.14 22.38
C ILE A 385 17.90 5.71 22.46
N HIS A 386 18.42 4.90 23.37
CA HIS A 386 17.95 3.53 23.59
C HIS A 386 16.49 3.46 24.03
N GLY A 387 16.06 4.31 24.97
CA GLY A 387 14.68 4.38 25.42
C GLY A 387 13.72 4.78 24.33
N LEU A 388 14.08 5.83 23.57
CA LEU A 388 13.27 6.37 22.47
C LEU A 388 13.14 5.41 21.30
N LEU A 389 14.23 4.73 20.92
CA LEU A 389 14.27 3.94 19.69
C LEU A 389 14.11 2.43 19.90
N GLY A 390 14.37 1.93 21.11
CA GLY A 390 14.33 0.50 21.41
C GLY A 390 12.95 -0.12 21.25
N ARG A 391 11.88 0.64 21.51
CA ARG A 391 10.48 0.20 21.39
C ARG A 391 9.67 1.06 20.41
N SER A 392 10.36 1.82 19.59
CA SER A 392 9.70 2.68 18.61
C SER A 392 9.18 1.85 17.44
N PRO A 393 7.94 2.09 16.99
CA PRO A 393 7.34 1.44 15.83
C PRO A 393 7.87 1.97 14.49
N MET A 394 9.07 2.54 14.46
CA MET A 394 9.72 3.07 13.26
C MET A 394 10.61 2.04 12.59
N CYS A 395 10.70 2.08 11.26
CA CYS A 395 11.66 1.29 10.52
C CYS A 395 13.11 1.76 10.77
N ASP A 396 14.08 0.88 10.52
CA ASP A 396 15.49 1.15 10.85
C ASP A 396 16.02 2.45 10.25
N SER A 397 15.70 2.71 8.97
CA SER A 397 16.14 3.95 8.32
C SER A 397 15.55 5.21 8.94
N ASP A 398 14.34 5.16 9.50
CA ASP A 398 13.74 6.30 10.19
C ASP A 398 14.37 6.54 11.56
N LYS A 399 14.74 5.47 12.25
CA LYS A 399 15.52 5.57 13.52
C LYS A 399 16.85 6.29 13.30
N TYR A 400 17.59 5.93 12.24
CA TYR A 400 18.80 6.66 11.85
C TYR A 400 18.52 8.14 11.54
N SER A 401 17.46 8.41 10.77
CA SER A 401 17.06 9.79 10.46
C SER A 401 16.77 10.61 11.71
N LEU A 402 16.08 10.01 12.68
CA LEU A 402 15.74 10.70 13.93
C LEU A 402 16.99 11.05 14.74
N VAL A 403 17.95 10.11 14.88
CA VAL A 403 19.21 10.38 15.58
C VAL A 403 20.00 11.50 14.91
N LEU A 404 20.13 11.45 13.57
CA LEU A 404 20.85 12.47 12.81
C LEU A 404 20.18 13.85 12.95
N ALA A 405 18.84 13.91 12.85
CA ALA A 405 18.09 15.16 13.00
C ALA A 405 18.20 15.72 14.42
N LEU A 406 18.11 14.87 15.45
CA LEU A 406 18.29 15.29 16.85
C LEU A 406 19.71 15.86 17.08
N GLY A 407 20.75 15.24 16.52
CA GLY A 407 22.10 15.77 16.59
C GLY A 407 22.21 17.20 16.03
N GLU A 408 21.58 17.48 14.88
CA GLU A 408 21.63 18.82 14.28
C GLU A 408 20.86 19.91 15.05
N ILE A 409 19.80 19.53 15.76
CA ILE A 409 18.92 20.51 16.44
C ILE A 409 19.16 20.62 17.93
N ILE A 410 19.89 19.68 18.54
CA ILE A 410 20.02 19.60 20.02
C ILE A 410 20.52 20.88 20.64
N ASP A 411 21.46 21.58 20.01
CA ASP A 411 22.01 22.85 20.48
C ASP A 411 21.03 24.02 20.34
N ARG A 412 20.01 23.89 19.51
CA ARG A 412 18.95 24.90 19.31
C ARG A 412 17.79 24.71 20.28
N ILE A 413 17.72 23.57 20.96
CA ILE A 413 16.71 23.32 21.99
C ILE A 413 17.06 24.10 23.24
N PRO A 414 16.11 24.83 23.89
CA PRO A 414 16.32 25.54 25.16
C PRO A 414 16.93 24.62 26.21
N ALA A 415 17.84 25.18 27.04
CA ALA A 415 18.62 24.41 28.02
C ALA A 415 17.74 23.63 29.02
N ASN A 416 16.64 24.24 29.49
CA ASN A 416 15.66 23.60 30.38
C ASN A 416 15.00 22.37 29.75
N LEU A 417 14.65 22.43 28.46
CA LEU A 417 14.10 21.30 27.71
C LEU A 417 15.18 20.24 27.46
N ARG A 418 16.39 20.62 27.11
CA ARG A 418 17.54 19.73 26.96
C ARG A 418 17.86 18.95 28.23
N ASP A 419 17.85 19.65 29.37
CA ASP A 419 18.09 19.03 30.67
C ASP A 419 16.93 18.14 31.11
N ALA A 420 15.69 18.53 30.82
CA ALA A 420 14.51 17.67 31.00
C ALA A 420 14.58 16.39 30.09
N MET A 421 15.01 16.54 28.85
CA MET A 421 15.22 15.39 27.92
C MET A 421 16.37 14.49 28.41
N ARG A 422 17.40 15.04 29.03
CA ARG A 422 18.51 14.28 29.64
C ARG A 422 18.13 13.61 30.96
N ALA A 423 17.28 14.26 31.77
CA ALA A 423 16.81 13.77 33.05
C ALA A 423 15.68 12.74 32.91
N ALA A 424 14.83 12.88 31.90
CA ALA A 424 13.79 11.95 31.56
C ALA A 424 14.45 10.71 30.92
N GLY A 425 14.91 9.79 31.75
CA GLY A 425 15.46 8.49 31.32
C GLY A 425 14.44 7.60 30.60
N GLU A 426 13.17 8.00 30.60
CA GLU A 426 12.06 7.42 29.87
C GLU A 426 11.18 8.58 29.38
N PHE A 427 11.00 8.71 28.08
CA PHE A 427 9.92 9.51 27.51
C PHE A 427 8.62 8.80 27.87
N GLY A 428 7.95 9.24 28.94
CA GLY A 428 6.85 8.54 29.58
C GLY A 428 5.59 8.32 28.75
N ASP A 429 5.42 8.97 27.60
CA ASP A 429 4.16 8.94 26.85
C ASP A 429 4.28 8.74 25.33
N LEU A 430 5.45 8.38 24.82
CA LEU A 430 5.49 7.90 23.43
C LEU A 430 4.83 6.53 23.36
N PRO A 431 3.98 6.27 22.32
CA PRO A 431 3.36 4.97 22.15
C PRO A 431 4.43 3.90 22.07
N GLN A 432 4.61 3.15 23.16
CA GLN A 432 5.48 1.99 23.16
C GLN A 432 4.64 0.81 22.64
N ALA A 433 5.07 0.25 21.52
CA ALA A 433 4.49 -1.02 21.07
C ALA A 433 4.89 -2.13 22.05
N ASP A 434 4.00 -3.09 22.25
CA ASP A 434 4.28 -4.25 23.07
C ASP A 434 5.48 -5.04 22.47
N LYS A 435 6.35 -5.56 23.32
CA LYS A 435 7.50 -6.35 22.87
C LYS A 435 7.10 -7.56 22.02
N GLU A 436 5.99 -8.20 22.36
CA GLU A 436 5.46 -9.34 21.59
C GLU A 436 4.95 -8.89 20.21
N GLU A 437 4.29 -7.72 20.15
CA GLU A 437 3.84 -7.14 18.88
C GLU A 437 5.02 -6.79 17.98
N LEU A 438 6.06 -6.12 18.53
CA LEU A 438 7.28 -5.75 17.81
C LEU A 438 8.05 -6.97 17.25
N ALA A 439 7.98 -8.11 17.93
CA ALA A 439 8.62 -9.35 17.51
C ALA A 439 7.74 -10.18 16.55
N SER A 440 6.49 -9.78 16.32
CA SER A 440 5.58 -10.55 15.47
C SER A 440 6.05 -10.57 14.01
N PRO A 441 5.82 -11.66 13.28
CA PRO A 441 6.19 -11.79 11.86
C PRO A 441 5.64 -10.64 11.01
N THR A 442 4.38 -10.29 11.24
CA THR A 442 3.67 -9.23 10.52
C THR A 442 4.32 -7.87 10.74
N TYR A 443 4.75 -7.57 11.98
CA TYR A 443 5.36 -6.30 12.32
C TYR A 443 6.78 -6.18 11.75
N VAL A 444 7.61 -7.19 11.95
CA VAL A 444 8.99 -7.24 11.45
C VAL A 444 9.02 -7.09 9.92
N ARG A 445 8.14 -7.79 9.22
CA ARG A 445 7.99 -7.71 7.76
C ARG A 445 7.57 -6.30 7.32
N ARG A 446 6.61 -5.69 8.01
CA ARG A 446 6.14 -4.33 7.73
C ARG A 446 7.28 -3.31 7.80
N LEU A 447 8.11 -3.36 8.84
CA LEU A 447 9.23 -2.43 8.99
C LEU A 447 10.27 -2.59 7.87
N TYR A 448 10.56 -3.81 7.44
CA TYR A 448 11.48 -4.05 6.33
C TYR A 448 10.91 -3.55 4.99
N LEU A 449 9.62 -3.79 4.74
CA LEU A 449 8.93 -3.25 3.57
C LEU A 449 8.94 -1.71 3.54
N GLN A 450 8.78 -1.07 4.69
CA GLN A 450 8.87 0.38 4.79
C GLN A 450 10.28 0.88 4.42
N ASN A 451 11.35 0.18 4.85
CA ASN A 451 12.72 0.50 4.42
C ASN A 451 12.87 0.37 2.90
N LEU A 452 12.41 -0.74 2.30
CA LEU A 452 12.43 -0.96 0.85
C LEU A 452 11.64 0.13 0.11
N TYR A 453 10.44 0.47 0.57
CA TYR A 453 9.61 1.50 -0.05
C TYR A 453 10.30 2.87 -0.01
N ARG A 454 10.83 3.27 1.16
CA ARG A 454 11.57 4.52 1.31
C ARG A 454 12.76 4.58 0.38
N PHE A 455 13.53 3.51 0.27
CA PHE A 455 14.65 3.43 -0.64
C PHE A 455 14.22 3.68 -2.09
N PHE A 456 13.28 2.93 -2.62
CA PHE A 456 12.84 3.06 -4.00
C PHE A 456 12.08 4.36 -4.30
N ARG A 457 11.55 5.05 -3.29
CA ARG A 457 10.82 6.31 -3.48
C ARG A 457 11.67 7.56 -3.23
N LEU A 458 12.60 7.51 -2.29
CA LEU A 458 13.28 8.71 -1.78
C LEU A 458 14.75 8.77 -2.17
N TRP A 459 15.37 7.65 -2.55
CA TRP A 459 16.76 7.66 -2.96
C TRP A 459 16.96 8.45 -4.28
N PRO A 460 17.91 9.42 -4.32
CA PRO A 460 18.07 10.29 -5.50
C PRO A 460 18.38 9.54 -6.79
N MET A 461 19.14 8.43 -6.70
CA MET A 461 19.60 7.65 -7.86
C MET A 461 18.68 6.44 -8.19
N ARG A 462 17.48 6.37 -7.61
CA ARG A 462 16.53 5.25 -7.77
C ARG A 462 16.17 4.90 -9.21
N SER A 463 16.21 5.87 -10.11
CA SER A 463 15.94 5.65 -11.54
C SER A 463 16.97 4.81 -12.25
N GLN A 464 18.14 4.59 -11.64
CA GLN A 464 19.23 3.80 -12.20
C GLN A 464 19.18 2.32 -11.78
N ILE A 465 18.21 1.94 -10.97
CA ILE A 465 18.00 0.57 -10.50
C ILE A 465 16.57 0.13 -10.76
N GLU A 466 16.42 -1.17 -10.99
CA GLU A 466 15.11 -1.77 -11.09
C GLU A 466 14.60 -2.20 -9.71
N GLY A 467 13.28 -2.09 -9.49
CA GLY A 467 12.65 -2.52 -8.26
C GLY A 467 11.14 -2.50 -8.34
N CYS A 468 10.50 -3.19 -7.41
CA CYS A 468 9.04 -3.31 -7.37
C CYS A 468 8.30 -2.00 -7.05
N PHE A 469 8.98 -0.99 -6.48
CA PHE A 469 8.39 0.30 -6.10
C PHE A 469 8.91 1.47 -6.94
N THR A 470 9.71 1.22 -7.96
CA THR A 470 10.31 2.28 -8.80
C THR A 470 9.24 3.05 -9.57
N ASP A 471 8.25 2.35 -10.10
CA ASP A 471 7.08 2.94 -10.74
C ASP A 471 5.81 2.62 -9.94
N GLN A 472 5.02 3.66 -9.59
CA GLN A 472 3.73 3.47 -8.89
C GLN A 472 2.69 2.71 -9.71
N LYS A 473 2.83 2.72 -11.04
CA LYS A 473 1.97 1.99 -11.97
C LYS A 473 2.49 0.58 -12.28
N SER A 474 3.68 0.24 -11.77
CA SER A 474 4.28 -1.08 -12.03
C SER A 474 3.51 -2.18 -11.32
N ASP A 475 3.09 -3.18 -12.09
CA ASP A 475 2.43 -4.37 -11.59
C ASP A 475 3.41 -5.34 -10.91
N LYS A 476 4.72 -5.06 -10.98
CA LYS A 476 5.78 -5.88 -10.35
C LYS A 476 5.59 -6.06 -8.84
N ALA A 477 5.04 -5.04 -8.15
CA ALA A 477 4.71 -5.14 -6.73
C ALA A 477 3.45 -5.98 -6.46
N PHE A 478 2.64 -6.27 -7.48
CA PHE A 478 1.43 -7.07 -7.36
C PHE A 478 1.71 -8.53 -7.73
N PHE A 479 2.55 -9.19 -6.94
CA PHE A 479 3.04 -10.54 -7.25
C PHE A 479 1.93 -11.60 -7.27
N PHE A 480 0.80 -11.41 -6.57
CA PHE A 480 -0.36 -12.31 -6.66
C PHE A 480 -0.99 -12.38 -8.06
N CYS A 481 -0.69 -11.45 -8.95
CA CYS A 481 -1.13 -11.47 -10.34
C CYS A 481 -0.11 -12.08 -11.29
N SER A 482 1.07 -12.49 -10.81
CA SER A 482 2.06 -13.17 -11.63
C SER A 482 1.68 -14.64 -11.91
N THR A 483 2.26 -15.21 -12.98
CA THR A 483 2.01 -16.59 -13.43
C THR A 483 2.29 -17.65 -12.36
N LEU A 484 3.27 -17.41 -11.47
CA LEU A 484 3.55 -18.28 -10.32
C LEU A 484 2.35 -18.46 -9.41
N PHE A 485 1.58 -17.39 -9.16
CA PHE A 485 0.42 -17.40 -8.27
C PHE A 485 -0.88 -17.85 -8.95
N GLU A 486 -0.81 -18.39 -10.18
CA GLU A 486 -1.96 -18.97 -10.85
C GLU A 486 -2.34 -20.35 -10.33
N HIS A 487 -1.54 -20.94 -9.44
CA HIS A 487 -1.82 -22.22 -8.83
C HIS A 487 -3.12 -22.19 -8.01
N GLN A 488 -3.91 -23.28 -8.08
CA GLN A 488 -5.21 -23.38 -7.42
C GLN A 488 -5.20 -23.14 -5.91
N ASP A 489 -4.08 -23.44 -5.23
CA ASP A 489 -3.91 -23.25 -3.79
C ASP A 489 -4.01 -21.77 -3.36
N PHE A 490 -3.78 -20.85 -4.30
CA PHE A 490 -3.91 -19.41 -4.05
C PHE A 490 -5.30 -18.83 -4.31
N MET A 491 -6.25 -19.63 -4.82
CA MET A 491 -7.58 -19.12 -5.16
C MET A 491 -8.28 -18.49 -3.94
N VAL A 492 -8.23 -19.16 -2.78
CA VAL A 492 -8.80 -18.62 -1.54
C VAL A 492 -8.13 -17.31 -1.13
N SER A 493 -6.79 -17.26 -1.21
CA SER A 493 -6.00 -16.07 -0.89
C SER A 493 -6.31 -14.91 -1.87
N LYS A 494 -6.46 -15.18 -3.16
CA LYS A 494 -6.89 -14.19 -4.16
C LYS A 494 -8.28 -13.61 -3.87
N LEU A 495 -9.24 -14.44 -3.48
CA LEU A 495 -10.59 -13.98 -3.08
C LEU A 495 -10.56 -13.15 -1.78
N GLN A 496 -9.70 -13.50 -0.84
CA GLN A 496 -9.49 -12.70 0.37
C GLN A 496 -8.83 -11.35 0.04
N LEU A 497 -7.85 -11.36 -0.86
CA LEU A 497 -7.19 -10.16 -1.36
C LEU A 497 -8.17 -9.26 -2.12
N GLY A 498 -9.01 -9.83 -3.00
CA GLY A 498 -10.08 -9.09 -3.69
C GLY A 498 -11.05 -8.42 -2.72
N SER A 499 -11.43 -9.11 -1.65
CA SER A 499 -12.27 -8.54 -0.59
C SER A 499 -11.57 -7.41 0.18
N PHE A 500 -10.25 -7.51 0.36
CA PHE A 500 -9.44 -6.44 0.95
C PHE A 500 -9.38 -5.22 0.02
N LEU A 501 -9.11 -5.41 -1.26
CA LEU A 501 -9.03 -4.36 -2.28
C LEU A 501 -10.37 -3.61 -2.40
N LEU A 502 -11.49 -4.35 -2.42
CA LEU A 502 -12.83 -3.79 -2.44
C LEU A 502 -13.09 -2.89 -1.22
N ARG A 503 -12.80 -3.37 -0.01
CA ARG A 503 -12.98 -2.59 1.23
C ARG A 503 -12.12 -1.32 1.29
N ARG A 504 -10.98 -1.32 0.59
CA ARG A 504 -10.06 -0.19 0.51
C ARG A 504 -10.33 0.75 -0.67
N GLY A 505 -11.34 0.45 -1.50
CA GLY A 505 -11.64 1.23 -2.70
C GLY A 505 -10.55 1.19 -3.78
N MET A 506 -9.73 0.12 -3.79
CA MET A 506 -8.64 -0.06 -4.77
C MET A 506 -9.17 -0.78 -6.02
N TYR A 507 -10.14 -0.15 -6.71
CA TYR A 507 -10.90 -0.79 -7.79
C TYR A 507 -10.05 -1.19 -9.00
N ASP A 508 -9.06 -0.39 -9.41
CA ASP A 508 -8.18 -0.72 -10.53
C ASP A 508 -7.37 -1.99 -10.25
N ARG A 509 -6.87 -2.14 -9.01
CA ARG A 509 -6.15 -3.34 -8.59
C ARG A 509 -7.07 -4.54 -8.45
N LEU A 510 -8.30 -4.32 -8.00
CA LEU A 510 -9.32 -5.37 -7.95
C LEU A 510 -9.63 -5.87 -9.37
N ARG A 511 -9.78 -4.99 -10.34
CA ARG A 511 -10.00 -5.34 -11.75
C ARG A 511 -8.87 -6.22 -12.27
N PHE A 512 -7.63 -5.77 -12.11
CA PHE A 512 -6.45 -6.52 -12.55
C PHE A 512 -6.36 -7.91 -11.90
N LEU A 513 -6.66 -8.01 -10.59
CA LEU A 513 -6.72 -9.31 -9.90
C LEU A 513 -7.79 -10.23 -10.50
N LEU A 514 -9.00 -9.70 -10.76
CA LEU A 514 -10.11 -10.49 -11.29
C LEU A 514 -9.86 -10.97 -12.73
N GLU A 515 -9.12 -10.20 -13.54
CA GLU A 515 -8.68 -10.61 -14.87
C GLU A 515 -7.80 -11.88 -14.83
N THR A 516 -6.90 -12.00 -13.83
CA THR A 516 -6.07 -13.22 -13.66
C THR A 516 -6.86 -14.45 -13.21
N MET A 517 -8.11 -14.25 -12.81
CA MET A 517 -9.00 -15.32 -12.32
C MET A 517 -10.08 -15.72 -13.34
N GLU A 518 -10.06 -15.12 -14.54
CA GLU A 518 -11.06 -15.45 -15.57
C GLU A 518 -10.94 -16.91 -16.02
N GLY A 519 -12.10 -17.57 -16.09
CA GLY A 519 -12.19 -18.97 -16.52
C GLY A 519 -11.65 -20.03 -15.55
N LYS A 520 -11.15 -19.62 -14.36
CA LYS A 520 -10.52 -20.56 -13.41
C LYS A 520 -11.45 -21.02 -12.30
N GLU A 521 -12.46 -20.25 -11.93
CA GLU A 521 -13.45 -20.60 -10.90
C GLU A 521 -14.78 -19.88 -11.15
N GLU A 522 -15.89 -20.63 -11.06
CA GLU A 522 -17.24 -20.07 -10.92
C GLU A 522 -17.65 -20.19 -9.46
N GLY A 523 -17.75 -19.06 -8.77
CA GLY A 523 -18.13 -19.09 -7.35
C GLY A 523 -18.64 -17.77 -6.82
N GLY A 524 -19.59 -17.86 -5.88
CA GLY A 524 -20.33 -16.71 -5.42
C GLY A 524 -19.50 -15.57 -4.78
N LYS A 525 -18.28 -15.82 -4.29
CA LYS A 525 -17.39 -14.74 -3.83
C LYS A 525 -16.79 -13.98 -5.00
N LEU A 526 -16.37 -14.69 -6.06
CA LEU A 526 -15.83 -14.08 -7.28
C LEU A 526 -16.90 -13.25 -7.97
N ASP A 527 -18.10 -13.83 -8.16
CA ASP A 527 -19.25 -13.11 -8.74
C ASP A 527 -19.62 -11.87 -7.91
N PHE A 528 -19.60 -11.96 -6.59
CA PHE A 528 -19.84 -10.81 -5.72
C PHE A 528 -18.82 -9.69 -5.96
N LEU A 529 -17.52 -10.01 -6.07
CA LEU A 529 -16.48 -9.02 -6.33
C LEU A 529 -16.65 -8.38 -7.72
N ARG A 530 -16.99 -9.18 -8.75
CA ARG A 530 -17.31 -8.67 -10.10
C ARG A 530 -18.52 -7.75 -10.09
N GLY A 531 -19.61 -8.15 -9.41
CA GLY A 531 -20.79 -7.31 -9.26
C GLY A 531 -20.50 -5.99 -8.57
N CYS A 532 -19.68 -5.99 -7.53
CA CYS A 532 -19.24 -4.76 -6.85
C CYS A 532 -18.42 -3.85 -7.76
N LEU A 533 -17.57 -4.41 -8.63
CA LEU A 533 -16.81 -3.66 -9.61
C LEU A 533 -17.73 -3.04 -10.66
N TYR A 534 -18.69 -3.80 -11.20
CA TYR A 534 -19.71 -3.27 -12.14
C TYR A 534 -20.52 -2.14 -11.53
N LEU A 535 -20.89 -2.27 -10.25
CA LEU A 535 -21.61 -1.21 -9.52
C LEU A 535 -20.76 0.07 -9.35
N HIS A 536 -19.46 -0.08 -9.14
CA HIS A 536 -18.52 1.04 -9.10
C HIS A 536 -18.39 1.73 -10.46
N ASP A 537 -18.36 0.95 -11.53
CA ASP A 537 -18.20 1.44 -12.92
C ASP A 537 -19.52 1.99 -13.52
N GLY A 538 -20.60 2.04 -12.73
CA GLY A 538 -21.91 2.53 -13.18
C GLY A 538 -22.70 1.54 -14.02
N GLN A 539 -22.22 0.31 -14.18
CA GLN A 539 -22.91 -0.79 -14.89
C GLN A 539 -23.95 -1.44 -13.97
N ASN A 540 -24.90 -0.63 -13.51
CA ASN A 540 -25.84 -0.99 -12.44
C ASN A 540 -26.69 -2.22 -12.78
N GLN A 541 -27.14 -2.36 -14.05
CA GLN A 541 -27.95 -3.51 -14.47
C GLN A 541 -27.13 -4.81 -14.43
N GLY A 542 -25.90 -4.81 -14.95
CA GLY A 542 -25.03 -5.98 -14.90
C GLY A 542 -24.69 -6.41 -13.45
N ALA A 543 -24.50 -5.43 -12.57
CA ALA A 543 -24.33 -5.69 -11.14
C ALA A 543 -25.57 -6.32 -10.53
N LEU A 544 -26.77 -5.79 -10.84
CA LEU A 544 -28.05 -6.28 -10.34
C LEU A 544 -28.32 -7.72 -10.77
N ASP A 545 -28.03 -8.05 -12.04
CA ASP A 545 -28.21 -9.40 -12.58
C ASP A 545 -27.34 -10.43 -11.83
N ILE A 546 -26.07 -10.06 -11.55
CA ILE A 546 -25.16 -10.91 -10.77
C ILE A 546 -25.68 -11.09 -9.34
N PHE A 547 -26.02 -10.00 -8.65
CA PHE A 547 -26.46 -10.07 -7.26
C PHE A 547 -27.80 -10.81 -7.11
N SER A 548 -28.73 -10.61 -8.04
CA SER A 548 -30.01 -11.32 -8.06
C SER A 548 -29.83 -12.83 -8.21
N ARG A 549 -28.91 -13.26 -9.10
CA ARG A 549 -28.52 -14.67 -9.25
C ARG A 549 -27.92 -15.23 -7.95
N LEU A 550 -27.07 -14.46 -7.27
CA LEU A 550 -26.49 -14.87 -5.99
C LEU A 550 -27.55 -15.01 -4.88
N LEU A 551 -28.52 -14.10 -4.82
CA LEU A 551 -29.65 -14.18 -3.89
C LEU A 551 -30.56 -15.38 -4.19
N ALA A 552 -30.84 -15.65 -5.48
CA ALA A 552 -31.63 -16.80 -5.91
C ALA A 552 -30.96 -18.15 -5.54
N ASN A 553 -29.65 -18.20 -5.50
CA ASN A 553 -28.87 -19.34 -5.03
C ASN A 553 -28.80 -19.47 -3.48
N GLY A 554 -29.67 -18.76 -2.76
CA GLY A 554 -29.79 -18.85 -1.30
C GLY A 554 -28.72 -18.11 -0.49
N ARG A 555 -27.85 -17.31 -1.12
CA ARG A 555 -26.84 -16.53 -0.41
C ARG A 555 -27.45 -15.24 0.14
N GLN A 556 -27.32 -14.98 1.45
CA GLN A 556 -27.92 -13.82 2.11
C GLN A 556 -26.94 -13.18 3.10
N SER A 557 -25.78 -12.76 2.62
CA SER A 557 -24.85 -11.99 3.47
C SER A 557 -25.26 -10.52 3.54
N LEU A 558 -24.95 -9.86 4.66
CA LEU A 558 -25.16 -8.41 4.84
C LEU A 558 -24.58 -7.58 3.68
N SER A 559 -23.39 -7.94 3.22
CA SER A 559 -22.72 -7.23 2.12
C SER A 559 -23.45 -7.41 0.80
N LEU A 560 -23.97 -8.61 0.51
CA LEU A 560 -24.73 -8.88 -0.70
C LEU A 560 -26.07 -8.14 -0.69
N LEU A 561 -26.79 -8.15 0.42
CA LEU A 561 -28.05 -7.41 0.56
C LEU A 561 -27.82 -5.90 0.37
N LYS A 562 -26.78 -5.33 0.99
CA LYS A 562 -26.40 -3.91 0.81
C LYS A 562 -26.06 -3.57 -0.64
N ALA A 563 -25.27 -4.41 -1.30
CA ALA A 563 -24.88 -4.22 -2.70
C ALA A 563 -26.07 -4.34 -3.66
N THR A 564 -26.93 -5.36 -3.45
CA THR A 564 -28.15 -5.54 -4.24
C THR A 564 -29.10 -4.37 -4.08
N ALA A 565 -29.35 -3.91 -2.84
CA ALA A 565 -30.20 -2.77 -2.61
C ALA A 565 -29.68 -1.51 -3.31
N LYS A 566 -28.37 -1.26 -3.28
CA LYS A 566 -27.74 -0.14 -3.98
C LYS A 566 -27.91 -0.25 -5.50
N ALA A 567 -27.69 -1.42 -6.07
CA ALA A 567 -27.85 -1.66 -7.50
C ALA A 567 -29.33 -1.50 -7.93
N ALA A 568 -30.25 -2.09 -7.15
CA ALA A 568 -31.69 -2.01 -7.39
C ALA A 568 -32.23 -0.57 -7.30
N MET A 569 -31.77 0.22 -6.33
CA MET A 569 -32.09 1.66 -6.27
C MET A 569 -31.61 2.41 -7.51
N ALA A 570 -30.39 2.10 -7.99
CA ALA A 570 -29.80 2.75 -9.16
C ALA A 570 -30.45 2.35 -10.49
N THR A 571 -31.09 1.18 -10.57
CA THR A 571 -31.80 0.68 -11.77
C THR A 571 -33.30 0.92 -11.74
N GLY A 572 -33.83 1.47 -10.62
CA GLY A 572 -35.26 1.72 -10.47
C GLY A 572 -36.09 0.50 -10.00
N ASP A 573 -35.45 -0.63 -9.67
CA ASP A 573 -36.15 -1.78 -9.06
C ASP A 573 -36.35 -1.56 -7.55
N TYR A 574 -37.22 -0.59 -7.23
CA TYR A 574 -37.42 -0.17 -5.85
C TYR A 574 -38.08 -1.25 -4.96
N LEU A 575 -38.82 -2.19 -5.56
CA LEU A 575 -39.40 -3.30 -4.82
C LEU A 575 -38.31 -4.28 -4.33
N LEU A 576 -37.38 -4.64 -5.17
CA LEU A 576 -36.24 -5.47 -4.79
C LEU A 576 -35.37 -4.75 -3.77
N ALA A 577 -35.12 -3.45 -3.98
CA ALA A 577 -34.37 -2.62 -3.03
C ALA A 577 -35.02 -2.63 -1.64
N TYR A 578 -36.33 -2.40 -1.58
CA TYR A 578 -37.12 -2.46 -0.33
C TYR A 578 -37.02 -3.83 0.35
N ASN A 579 -37.20 -4.92 -0.40
CA ASN A 579 -37.10 -6.28 0.15
C ASN A 579 -35.72 -6.58 0.75
N CYS A 580 -34.65 -6.15 0.08
CA CYS A 580 -33.31 -6.32 0.59
C CYS A 580 -33.04 -5.46 1.83
N LEU A 581 -33.49 -4.20 1.83
CA LEU A 581 -33.31 -3.27 2.95
C LEU A 581 -34.13 -3.66 4.16
N SER A 582 -35.36 -4.18 3.97
CA SER A 582 -36.19 -4.72 5.06
C SER A 582 -35.50 -5.88 5.77
N LYS A 583 -34.92 -6.82 5.03
CA LYS A 583 -34.10 -7.90 5.61
C LYS A 583 -32.85 -7.37 6.34
N LEU A 584 -32.21 -6.34 5.80
CA LEU A 584 -31.09 -5.68 6.48
C LEU A 584 -31.56 -5.01 7.78
N GLN A 585 -32.72 -4.38 7.80
CA GLN A 585 -33.28 -3.75 8.99
C GLN A 585 -33.60 -4.77 10.08
N GLU A 586 -34.06 -5.98 9.72
CA GLU A 586 -34.25 -7.08 10.67
C GLU A 586 -32.92 -7.53 11.32
N LEU A 587 -31.83 -7.51 10.57
CA LEU A 587 -30.48 -7.90 11.03
C LEU A 587 -29.76 -6.76 11.78
N GLU A 588 -30.01 -5.51 11.39
CA GLU A 588 -29.41 -4.30 11.98
C GLU A 588 -30.51 -3.28 12.38
N PRO A 589 -31.35 -3.57 13.37
CA PRO A 589 -32.57 -2.75 13.65
C PRO A 589 -32.31 -1.31 14.07
N ASN A 590 -31.13 -1.04 14.67
CA ASN A 590 -30.74 0.28 15.15
C ASN A 590 -29.91 1.07 14.13
N ASN A 591 -29.65 0.54 12.93
CA ASN A 591 -28.87 1.23 11.93
C ASN A 591 -29.70 2.34 11.27
N PHE A 592 -29.39 3.59 11.63
CA PHE A 592 -30.06 4.78 11.11
C PHE A 592 -30.12 4.82 9.57
N ARG A 593 -28.97 4.59 8.90
CA ARG A 593 -28.91 4.63 7.43
C ARG A 593 -29.74 3.53 6.77
N THR A 594 -29.72 2.34 7.32
CA THR A 594 -30.54 1.22 6.81
C THR A 594 -32.00 1.56 6.93
N ARG A 595 -32.48 2.05 8.08
CA ARG A 595 -33.87 2.46 8.32
C ARG A 595 -34.30 3.55 7.34
N LEU A 596 -33.50 4.60 7.16
CA LEU A 596 -33.81 5.69 6.24
C LEU A 596 -33.87 5.21 4.79
N ASN A 597 -32.91 4.40 4.35
CA ASN A 597 -32.91 3.84 2.99
C ASN A 597 -34.05 2.89 2.75
N THR A 598 -34.51 2.14 3.77
CA THR A 598 -35.72 1.30 3.68
C THR A 598 -36.96 2.16 3.41
N CYS A 599 -37.09 3.29 4.11
CA CYS A 599 -38.17 4.24 3.86
C CYS A 599 -38.12 4.83 2.45
N LEU A 600 -36.95 5.22 1.97
CA LEU A 600 -36.77 5.73 0.60
C LEU A 600 -37.15 4.69 -0.46
N ALA A 601 -36.70 3.45 -0.30
CA ALA A 601 -37.05 2.37 -1.23
C ALA A 601 -38.55 2.06 -1.19
N ALA A 602 -39.17 2.05 -0.02
CA ALA A 602 -40.61 1.81 0.14
C ALA A 602 -41.46 2.93 -0.50
N LEU A 603 -41.03 4.19 -0.33
CA LEU A 603 -41.69 5.33 -0.99
C LEU A 603 -41.69 5.19 -2.50
N ASN A 604 -40.51 4.94 -3.09
CA ASN A 604 -40.41 4.78 -4.54
C ASN A 604 -41.09 3.50 -5.05
N ALA A 605 -41.31 2.50 -4.19
CA ALA A 605 -42.11 1.31 -4.47
C ALA A 605 -43.61 1.51 -4.23
N GLY A 606 -44.09 2.73 -3.90
CA GLY A 606 -45.51 3.05 -3.65
C GLY A 606 -46.03 2.63 -2.29
N LYS A 607 -45.19 2.23 -1.34
CA LYS A 607 -45.55 1.74 0.00
C LYS A 607 -45.56 2.85 1.06
N VAL A 608 -46.22 3.95 0.78
CA VAL A 608 -46.17 5.19 1.60
C VAL A 608 -46.63 4.96 3.06
N LYS A 609 -47.68 4.17 3.27
CA LYS A 609 -48.26 3.98 4.61
C LYS A 609 -47.35 3.22 5.58
N GLU A 610 -46.52 2.33 5.07
CA GLU A 610 -45.62 1.48 5.85
C GLU A 610 -44.43 2.27 6.42
N THR A 611 -44.13 3.45 5.86
CA THR A 611 -42.90 4.23 6.17
C THR A 611 -43.11 5.33 7.20
N LEU A 612 -44.34 5.85 7.34
CA LEU A 612 -44.63 7.05 8.14
C LEU A 612 -44.20 6.91 9.61
N ASN A 613 -44.52 5.79 10.24
CA ASN A 613 -44.19 5.57 11.66
C ASN A 613 -42.66 5.57 11.87
N THR A 614 -41.94 4.88 11.00
CA THR A 614 -40.45 4.84 11.05
C THR A 614 -39.84 6.23 10.80
N LEU A 615 -40.40 7.00 9.85
CA LEU A 615 -39.93 8.35 9.56
C LEU A 615 -40.20 9.32 10.72
N TYR A 616 -41.35 9.21 11.40
CA TYR A 616 -41.63 10.01 12.60
C TYR A 616 -40.67 9.66 13.75
N GLU A 617 -40.33 8.40 13.96
CA GLU A 617 -39.31 7.98 14.93
C GLU A 617 -37.92 8.53 14.58
N LEU A 618 -37.53 8.43 13.31
CA LEU A 618 -36.26 8.97 12.84
C LEU A 618 -36.21 10.49 13.02
N TYR A 619 -37.27 11.19 12.68
CA TYR A 619 -37.37 12.64 12.85
C TYR A 619 -37.34 13.05 14.33
N TYR A 620 -38.01 12.28 15.21
CA TYR A 620 -37.97 12.56 16.65
C TYR A 620 -36.57 12.40 17.24
N ASN A 621 -35.85 11.36 16.81
CA ASN A 621 -34.51 11.09 17.29
C ASN A 621 -33.40 11.97 16.62
N HIS A 622 -33.67 12.44 15.41
CA HIS A 622 -32.73 13.25 14.61
C HIS A 622 -33.45 14.45 13.97
N PRO A 623 -33.95 15.41 14.77
CA PRO A 623 -34.82 16.51 14.30
C PRO A 623 -34.07 17.52 13.39
N ASP A 624 -32.75 17.53 13.41
CA ASP A 624 -31.93 18.43 12.61
C ASP A 624 -31.30 17.77 11.37
N ASP A 625 -31.57 16.48 11.13
CA ASP A 625 -31.12 15.81 9.91
C ASP A 625 -31.99 16.23 8.73
N LEU A 626 -31.40 17.00 7.81
CA LEU A 626 -32.10 17.56 6.66
C LEU A 626 -32.62 16.48 5.70
N THR A 627 -31.96 15.32 5.62
CA THR A 627 -32.43 14.20 4.77
C THR A 627 -33.69 13.58 5.34
N VAL A 628 -33.71 13.35 6.64
CA VAL A 628 -34.93 12.84 7.33
C VAL A 628 -36.10 13.82 7.16
N GLN A 629 -35.84 15.12 7.34
CA GLN A 629 -36.85 16.16 7.15
C GLN A 629 -37.46 16.12 5.74
N ARG A 630 -36.59 16.08 4.69
CA ARG A 630 -37.04 16.02 3.28
C ARG A 630 -37.84 14.76 2.98
N VAL A 631 -37.33 13.60 3.43
CA VAL A 631 -38.02 12.31 3.18
C VAL A 631 -39.37 12.28 3.90
N LEU A 632 -39.45 12.75 5.15
CA LEU A 632 -40.74 12.82 5.89
C LEU A 632 -41.70 13.80 5.21
N ALA A 633 -41.23 15.00 4.86
CA ALA A 633 -42.06 16.01 4.21
C ALA A 633 -42.61 15.52 2.85
N TRP A 634 -41.76 14.90 2.03
CA TRP A 634 -42.14 14.29 0.77
C TRP A 634 -43.17 13.13 0.96
N THR A 635 -42.94 12.30 1.98
CA THR A 635 -43.87 11.20 2.32
C THR A 635 -45.24 11.74 2.72
N LEU A 636 -45.27 12.80 3.52
CA LEU A 636 -46.51 13.45 3.93
C LEU A 636 -47.25 14.11 2.76
N LEU A 637 -46.50 14.75 1.86
CA LEU A 637 -47.01 15.40 0.66
C LEU A 637 -47.69 14.39 -0.29
N ASN A 638 -47.08 13.20 -0.44
CA ASN A 638 -47.62 12.10 -1.23
C ASN A 638 -48.68 11.24 -0.51
N GLY A 639 -48.85 11.40 0.79
CA GLY A 639 -49.77 10.64 1.63
C GLY A 639 -51.17 11.24 1.74
N ASP A 640 -51.91 10.74 2.72
CA ASP A 640 -53.29 11.14 2.98
C ASP A 640 -53.43 12.54 3.68
N ASN A 641 -52.32 13.14 4.12
CA ASN A 641 -52.29 14.42 4.85
C ASN A 641 -51.19 15.38 4.34
N PRO A 642 -51.28 15.86 3.10
CA PRO A 642 -50.23 16.69 2.49
C PRO A 642 -50.01 18.03 3.23
N GLN A 643 -51.02 18.56 3.92
CA GLN A 643 -50.88 19.81 4.70
C GLN A 643 -49.88 19.72 5.84
N LYS A 644 -49.58 18.53 6.38
CA LYS A 644 -48.59 18.33 7.43
C LYS A 644 -47.14 18.46 6.92
N ALA A 645 -46.95 18.43 5.62
CA ALA A 645 -45.62 18.63 5.00
C ALA A 645 -45.14 20.09 5.08
N LEU A 646 -46.08 21.04 5.03
CA LEU A 646 -45.76 22.47 4.94
C LEU A 646 -44.85 22.97 6.07
N PRO A 647 -45.12 22.72 7.37
CA PRO A 647 -44.24 23.20 8.44
C PRO A 647 -42.81 22.68 8.35
N ILE A 648 -42.61 21.47 7.81
CA ILE A 648 -41.29 20.88 7.65
C ILE A 648 -40.57 21.55 6.48
N TYR A 649 -41.25 21.79 5.35
CA TYR A 649 -40.66 22.54 4.24
C TYR A 649 -40.35 24.00 4.60
N GLU A 650 -41.18 24.65 5.40
CA GLU A 650 -40.88 26.00 5.91
C GLU A 650 -39.58 26.04 6.75
N LYS A 651 -39.37 25.02 7.60
CA LYS A 651 -38.13 24.85 8.35
C LYS A 651 -36.91 24.63 7.40
N LEU A 652 -37.08 23.82 6.37
CA LEU A 652 -36.04 23.57 5.35
C LEU A 652 -35.69 24.85 4.59
N LEU A 653 -36.68 25.62 4.15
CA LEU A 653 -36.49 26.88 3.43
C LEU A 653 -35.83 27.96 4.30
N ALA A 654 -36.05 27.96 5.61
CA ALA A 654 -35.44 28.86 6.55
C ALA A 654 -33.96 28.50 6.86
N GLY A 655 -33.55 27.26 6.57
CA GLY A 655 -32.21 26.72 6.88
C GLY A 655 -31.29 26.70 5.68
N LYS A 656 -31.02 25.49 5.16
CA LYS A 656 -30.17 25.24 4.00
C LYS A 656 -30.99 24.55 2.90
N PRO A 657 -31.81 25.30 2.14
CA PRO A 657 -32.65 24.73 1.10
C PRO A 657 -31.82 24.23 -0.07
N VAL A 658 -32.32 23.21 -0.75
CA VAL A 658 -31.91 22.77 -2.09
C VAL A 658 -33.03 23.10 -3.08
N ASP A 659 -32.74 23.01 -4.36
CA ASP A 659 -33.69 23.41 -5.44
C ASP A 659 -35.04 22.69 -5.33
N GLU A 660 -35.03 21.40 -5.04
CA GLU A 660 -36.21 20.59 -4.88
C GLU A 660 -37.06 21.03 -3.66
N ASP A 661 -36.47 21.64 -2.64
CA ASP A 661 -37.21 22.10 -1.46
C ASP A 661 -38.16 23.26 -1.84
N TYR A 662 -37.79 24.13 -2.80
CA TYR A 662 -38.66 25.20 -3.30
C TYR A 662 -39.85 24.64 -4.07
N ILE A 663 -39.60 23.65 -4.94
CA ILE A 663 -40.69 23.01 -5.71
C ILE A 663 -41.68 22.29 -4.77
N ASN A 664 -41.16 21.47 -3.87
CA ASN A 664 -41.99 20.67 -2.97
C ASN A 664 -42.73 21.53 -1.92
N ALA A 665 -42.09 22.59 -1.44
CA ALA A 665 -42.74 23.57 -0.56
C ALA A 665 -43.86 24.32 -1.31
N GLY A 666 -43.63 24.68 -2.57
CA GLY A 666 -44.64 25.27 -3.44
C GLY A 666 -45.83 24.35 -3.64
N TYR A 667 -45.59 23.06 -3.90
CA TYR A 667 -46.68 22.06 -3.96
C TYR A 667 -47.48 21.96 -2.63
N ALA A 668 -46.77 21.91 -1.49
CA ALA A 668 -47.41 21.82 -0.18
C ALA A 668 -48.30 23.04 0.09
N ARG A 669 -47.90 24.26 -0.27
CA ARG A 669 -48.67 25.48 -0.17
C ARG A 669 -49.88 25.46 -1.11
N TRP A 670 -49.64 25.05 -2.37
CA TRP A 670 -50.73 25.00 -3.36
C TRP A 670 -51.82 24.03 -2.97
N ILE A 671 -51.47 22.83 -2.55
CA ILE A 671 -52.37 21.82 -2.06
C ILE A 671 -53.12 22.28 -0.78
N ALA A 672 -52.45 23.09 0.05
CA ALA A 672 -53.07 23.69 1.23
C ALA A 672 -54.04 24.87 0.90
N GLY A 673 -54.13 25.29 -0.37
CA GLY A 673 -54.96 26.39 -0.84
C GLY A 673 -54.29 27.76 -0.82
N ASP A 674 -53.02 27.85 -0.42
CA ASP A 674 -52.23 29.08 -0.45
C ASP A 674 -51.55 29.24 -1.84
N VAL A 675 -52.35 29.61 -2.84
CA VAL A 675 -51.87 29.76 -4.25
C VAL A 675 -50.87 30.89 -4.38
N ALA A 676 -51.08 32.00 -3.64
CA ALA A 676 -50.18 33.16 -3.71
C ALA A 676 -48.79 32.80 -3.08
N GLY A 677 -48.78 32.15 -1.93
CA GLY A 677 -47.54 31.69 -1.31
C GLY A 677 -46.84 30.59 -2.11
N ALA A 678 -47.58 29.75 -2.84
CA ALA A 678 -47.04 28.79 -3.77
C ALA A 678 -46.29 29.51 -4.94
N HIS A 679 -46.92 30.50 -5.56
CA HIS A 679 -46.33 31.34 -6.63
C HIS A 679 -45.02 32.00 -6.16
N GLU A 680 -45.03 32.65 -4.97
CA GLU A 680 -43.82 33.26 -4.38
C GLU A 680 -42.70 32.22 -4.15
N THR A 681 -43.08 31.03 -3.69
CA THR A 681 -42.10 29.95 -3.41
C THR A 681 -41.50 29.39 -4.68
N PHE A 682 -42.30 29.17 -5.72
CA PHE A 682 -41.82 28.74 -7.04
C PHE A 682 -40.96 29.82 -7.70
N GLY A 683 -41.24 31.13 -7.51
CA GLY A 683 -40.40 32.24 -7.99
C GLY A 683 -38.99 32.28 -7.41
N ARG A 684 -38.78 31.61 -6.24
CA ARG A 684 -37.44 31.42 -5.63
C ARG A 684 -36.67 30.23 -6.19
N TYR A 685 -37.29 29.37 -6.98
CA TYR A 685 -36.65 28.25 -7.64
C TYR A 685 -35.63 28.76 -8.67
N PRO A 686 -34.35 28.31 -8.64
CA PRO A 686 -33.32 28.91 -9.52
C PRO A 686 -33.55 28.72 -11.02
N ASN A 687 -34.30 27.68 -11.42
CA ASN A 687 -34.52 27.33 -12.82
C ASN A 687 -36.00 27.52 -13.23
N THR A 688 -36.57 28.63 -12.87
CA THR A 688 -37.96 28.99 -13.17
C THR A 688 -38.39 28.90 -14.65
N PRO A 689 -37.50 29.15 -15.68
CA PRO A 689 -37.87 28.92 -17.09
C PRO A 689 -38.34 27.49 -17.38
N HIS A 690 -37.82 26.50 -16.63
CA HIS A 690 -38.12 25.09 -16.79
C HIS A 690 -39.09 24.55 -15.74
N ILE A 691 -39.80 25.40 -15.01
CA ILE A 691 -40.67 24.97 -13.90
C ILE A 691 -41.83 24.06 -14.36
N MET A 692 -42.28 24.19 -15.59
CA MET A 692 -43.30 23.33 -16.18
C MET A 692 -42.80 21.87 -16.28
N ASP A 693 -41.52 21.68 -16.54
CA ASP A 693 -40.92 20.35 -16.62
C ASP A 693 -40.98 19.67 -15.24
N GLU A 694 -40.79 20.43 -14.14
CA GLU A 694 -40.94 19.93 -12.78
C GLU A 694 -42.41 19.59 -12.46
N PHE A 695 -43.33 20.43 -12.84
CA PHE A 695 -44.78 20.18 -12.66
C PHE A 695 -45.23 18.92 -13.41
N GLU A 696 -44.74 18.67 -14.59
CA GLU A 696 -45.08 17.47 -15.36
C GLU A 696 -44.48 16.18 -14.73
N LYS A 697 -43.32 16.25 -14.09
CA LYS A 697 -42.77 15.10 -13.33
C LYS A 697 -43.71 14.64 -12.22
N ASP A 698 -44.33 15.58 -11.50
CA ASP A 698 -45.17 15.34 -10.33
C ASP A 698 -46.67 15.53 -10.62
N ARG A 699 -47.04 15.48 -11.90
CA ARG A 699 -48.42 15.71 -12.38
C ARG A 699 -49.45 14.86 -11.68
N GLU A 700 -49.17 13.58 -11.45
CA GLU A 700 -50.11 12.66 -10.78
C GLU A 700 -50.40 13.08 -9.33
N LEU A 701 -49.36 13.54 -8.59
CA LEU A 701 -49.53 14.08 -7.25
C LEU A 701 -50.46 15.32 -7.26
N LEU A 702 -50.22 16.25 -8.18
CA LEU A 702 -50.95 17.50 -8.25
C LEU A 702 -52.41 17.28 -8.69
N GLN A 703 -52.66 16.44 -9.69
CA GLN A 703 -54.01 16.08 -10.15
C GLN A 703 -54.82 15.35 -9.07
N ARG A 704 -54.23 14.44 -8.34
CA ARG A 704 -54.89 13.74 -7.20
C ARG A 704 -55.37 14.72 -6.12
N ASN A 705 -54.68 15.85 -5.97
CA ASN A 705 -55.03 16.91 -5.02
C ASN A 705 -55.87 18.04 -5.64
N GLY A 706 -56.46 17.82 -6.83
CA GLY A 706 -57.41 18.72 -7.45
C GLY A 706 -56.82 19.85 -8.30
N ILE A 707 -55.52 19.82 -8.56
CA ILE A 707 -54.84 20.81 -9.42
C ILE A 707 -54.89 20.33 -10.87
N SER A 708 -55.56 21.03 -11.72
CA SER A 708 -55.75 20.67 -13.15
C SER A 708 -54.48 21.00 -13.98
N HIS A 709 -54.38 20.40 -15.17
CA HIS A 709 -53.29 20.75 -16.10
C HIS A 709 -53.34 22.24 -16.52
N THR A 710 -54.53 22.82 -16.61
CA THR A 710 -54.70 24.26 -16.87
C THR A 710 -54.12 25.09 -15.73
N ASP A 711 -54.33 24.68 -14.48
CA ASP A 711 -53.75 25.39 -13.33
C ASP A 711 -52.23 25.30 -13.33
N LEU A 712 -51.63 24.16 -13.77
CA LEU A 712 -50.17 24.01 -13.90
C LEU A 712 -49.60 25.00 -14.94
N THR A 713 -50.29 25.11 -16.09
CA THR A 713 -49.89 26.06 -17.16
C THR A 713 -49.97 27.49 -16.67
N LEU A 714 -51.10 27.88 -16.06
CA LEU A 714 -51.29 29.24 -15.55
C LEU A 714 -50.24 29.60 -14.45
N MET A 715 -49.97 28.67 -13.56
CA MET A 715 -48.96 28.88 -12.54
C MET A 715 -47.56 29.00 -13.12
N ALA A 716 -47.20 28.16 -14.09
CA ALA A 716 -45.90 28.24 -14.77
C ALA A 716 -45.68 29.56 -15.50
N ASP A 717 -46.75 30.05 -16.19
CA ASP A 717 -46.71 31.34 -16.88
C ASP A 717 -46.58 32.50 -15.87
N ALA A 718 -47.39 32.47 -14.77
CA ALA A 718 -47.30 33.50 -13.74
C ALA A 718 -45.88 33.57 -13.09
N VAL A 719 -45.28 32.41 -12.82
CA VAL A 719 -43.89 32.34 -12.25
C VAL A 719 -42.87 32.90 -13.23
N ARG A 720 -43.04 32.65 -14.51
CA ARG A 720 -42.13 33.20 -15.56
C ARG A 720 -42.28 34.71 -15.75
N GLU A 721 -43.53 35.23 -15.66
CA GLU A 721 -43.80 36.66 -15.80
C GLU A 721 -43.40 37.48 -14.57
N GLY A 722 -43.32 36.87 -13.40
CA GLY A 722 -42.93 37.52 -12.16
C GLY A 722 -41.42 37.75 -11.94
N GLN A 723 -40.61 37.37 -12.91
CA GLN A 723 -39.18 37.67 -12.98
C GLN A 723 -38.94 38.94 -13.81
#